data_7cdab23b9fde2aa9f64f40cd68f7dd9b
#
_entry.id   7cdab23b9fde2aa9f64f40cd68f7dd9b
#
_cell.length_a   1.000
_cell.length_b   1.000
_cell.length_c   1.000
_cell.angle_alpha   90.00
_cell.angle_beta   90.00
_cell.angle_gamma   90.00
#
_symmetry.space_group_name_H-M   'P 1'
#
loop_
_entity.id
_entity.type
_entity.pdbx_description
1 polymer ?
#
loop_
_entity_poly.entity_id
_entity_poly.type
_entity_poly.pdbx_seq_one_letter_code
_entity_poly.pdbx_strand_id
1 'polypeptide(L)'
;MNADEDLRGLMDVMTRNMREELRQHDAEIMQVVRSMGGSTNAYRRERSKAVRSLVAEVYSPARVTAAAKLLPELRLIPGFALDLTTNDTDGRAWDFDEKEMRERAMKRVKEDKPQLLVGSPMCTAFSTWQRINNKIRDPYVVRMEMQRAVKHLEFCAELYREQIKGGRYFLHEHPAYASSWQTDIIEGVMKEKGVVRVTCDQCQYGCEAVDGAPIKKPTSFMTNAPELAKELSQRCGGRGGGCSRPQGGTHAQCRGKTARLAAMYHFKLCKAILVGFRRQLKHDGLCKDGFVGMLDSGLEKSETMPLPLFQIECAGQILNIQVDGEQVYRDDLTGQILDPKLVREARKKELDFFESKGVWIKKSIDEARRVTGKPPVTVRWVDVNKGDDVTPNIRSRLVARQIRQAGEEAIFAPTPPLESLRTIISLASTDLEGRAAHIRDPRSERRTQISAIDISRAYFNASMGENDKPTYVMLPPEHPDHARGCCGLLMKHMYGTRAAADGWQQEYSNFMKKIGFVQGVASPCIFTHPARGIACSVHGDDFTSVGEKRELDWLEQQLESKYELRKGGRLGPGLEDAKELTVLNRVIRYTEAGYEYEADPRQAEKLIESLGLDSGCNGAATPGIKALIEQLEKDQPVAQGEHTAFRGQAARANYLSADRVDLQFAAKEICRFMSSPTETSVAALKRMGRYLLNHQRLVYTYPWQRAAGIDVYSDTDWSGCPRTRKSTSGGCVMIGSHVIRTWSSTQPSVTLSSGEAEFYGLVKAAGAGLGHQSIMQDFGLKTPVRVWTDSSAAIGI
;
A
#
# COMPACT_ATOMS: atom_id res chain seq x y z
N MET A 1 31.71 22.33 -35.17
CA MET A 1 31.51 20.98 -34.70
C MET A 1 30.43 21.07 -33.61
N ASN A 2 29.30 20.46 -33.86
CA ASN A 2 28.05 20.68 -33.11
C ASN A 2 27.98 19.76 -31.90
N ALA A 3 28.04 20.30 -30.68
CA ALA A 3 27.86 19.57 -29.45
C ALA A 3 26.51 18.78 -29.39
N ASP A 4 25.53 19.16 -30.20
CA ASP A 4 24.23 18.47 -30.37
C ASP A 4 24.35 17.20 -31.24
N GLU A 5 25.29 17.13 -32.19
CA GLU A 5 25.52 15.92 -32.98
C GLU A 5 26.31 14.86 -32.17
N ASP A 6 27.29 15.30 -31.41
CA ASP A 6 28.07 14.43 -30.52
C ASP A 6 27.18 13.84 -29.40
N LEU A 7 26.25 14.64 -28.84
CA LEU A 7 25.32 14.17 -27.86
C LEU A 7 24.31 13.14 -28.44
N ARG A 8 23.86 13.37 -29.69
CA ARG A 8 22.98 12.40 -30.40
C ARG A 8 23.70 11.10 -30.71
N GLY A 9 24.93 11.17 -31.17
CA GLY A 9 25.78 10.00 -31.43
C GLY A 9 26.00 9.17 -30.14
N LEU A 10 26.32 9.83 -29.03
CA LEU A 10 26.52 9.19 -27.73
C LEU A 10 25.23 8.54 -27.22
N MET A 11 24.08 9.21 -27.37
CA MET A 11 22.77 8.70 -26.97
C MET A 11 22.32 7.49 -27.80
N ASP A 12 22.64 7.45 -29.09
CA ASP A 12 22.34 6.30 -29.95
C ASP A 12 23.24 5.09 -29.66
N VAL A 13 24.51 5.32 -29.34
CA VAL A 13 25.45 4.28 -28.91
C VAL A 13 25.01 3.71 -27.56
N MET A 14 24.68 4.56 -26.59
CA MET A 14 24.19 4.10 -25.28
C MET A 14 22.87 3.31 -25.40
N THR A 15 21.95 3.74 -26.28
CA THR A 15 20.69 3.02 -26.51
C THR A 15 20.91 1.66 -27.16
N ARG A 16 21.91 1.58 -28.08
CA ARG A 16 22.28 0.33 -28.75
C ARG A 16 22.94 -0.65 -27.79
N ASN A 17 23.90 -0.18 -26.99
CA ASN A 17 24.59 -0.98 -25.98
C ASN A 17 23.62 -1.50 -24.92
N MET A 18 22.71 -0.66 -24.40
CA MET A 18 21.71 -1.07 -23.43
C MET A 18 20.72 -2.12 -23.99
N ARG A 19 20.43 -2.07 -25.31
CA ARG A 19 19.61 -3.10 -25.98
C ARG A 19 20.37 -4.41 -26.16
N GLU A 20 21.65 -4.34 -26.47
CA GLU A 20 22.52 -5.53 -26.62
C GLU A 20 22.71 -6.21 -25.26
N GLU A 21 22.99 -5.46 -24.20
CA GLU A 21 23.05 -5.94 -22.81
C GLU A 21 21.73 -6.58 -22.37
N LEU A 22 20.59 -5.94 -22.65
CA LEU A 22 19.27 -6.51 -22.35
C LEU A 22 19.01 -7.82 -23.13
N ARG A 23 19.50 -7.97 -24.36
CA ARG A 23 19.36 -9.21 -25.15
C ARG A 23 20.28 -10.32 -24.65
N GLN A 24 21.55 -10.00 -24.34
CA GLN A 24 22.49 -10.96 -23.75
C GLN A 24 21.95 -11.44 -22.39
N HIS A 25 21.53 -10.53 -21.54
CA HIS A 25 20.97 -10.83 -20.23
C HIS A 25 19.73 -11.73 -20.31
N ASP A 26 18.88 -11.53 -21.32
CA ASP A 26 17.73 -12.40 -21.59
C ASP A 26 18.10 -13.81 -21.98
N ALA A 27 19.12 -13.96 -22.80
CA ALA A 27 19.59 -15.27 -23.21
C ALA A 27 20.15 -16.06 -22.01
N GLU A 28 20.90 -15.37 -21.15
CA GLU A 28 21.44 -15.92 -19.92
C GLU A 28 20.36 -16.34 -18.93
N ILE A 29 19.39 -15.45 -18.67
CA ILE A 29 18.26 -15.76 -17.79
C ILE A 29 17.44 -16.91 -18.35
N MET A 30 17.18 -16.95 -19.66
CA MET A 30 16.48 -18.06 -20.28
C MET A 30 17.22 -19.40 -20.15
N GLN A 31 18.55 -19.35 -20.16
CA GLN A 31 19.39 -20.53 -19.93
C GLN A 31 19.28 -21.02 -18.49
N VAL A 32 19.32 -20.10 -17.51
CA VAL A 32 19.12 -20.40 -16.09
C VAL A 32 17.70 -20.94 -15.83
N VAL A 33 16.66 -20.30 -16.38
CA VAL A 33 15.26 -20.78 -16.25
C VAL A 33 15.13 -22.21 -16.78
N ARG A 34 15.78 -22.57 -17.89
CA ARG A 34 15.78 -23.94 -18.43
C ARG A 34 16.53 -24.92 -17.54
N SER A 35 17.69 -24.53 -17.03
CA SER A 35 18.49 -25.39 -16.15
C SER A 35 17.79 -25.68 -14.83
N MET A 36 16.93 -24.77 -14.37
CA MET A 36 16.09 -24.94 -13.16
C MET A 36 14.74 -25.64 -13.45
N GLY A 37 14.52 -26.16 -14.66
CA GLY A 37 13.26 -26.82 -15.04
C GLY A 37 12.08 -25.88 -15.28
N GLY A 38 12.31 -24.57 -15.35
CA GLY A 38 11.28 -23.56 -15.54
C GLY A 38 10.83 -23.38 -17.01
N SER A 39 9.63 -22.84 -17.21
CA SER A 39 9.05 -22.55 -18.53
C SER A 39 9.53 -21.21 -19.08
N THR A 40 10.32 -21.22 -20.15
CA THR A 40 10.76 -20.02 -20.87
C THR A 40 9.59 -19.20 -21.43
N ASN A 41 8.44 -19.83 -21.71
CA ASN A 41 7.24 -19.14 -22.17
C ASN A 41 6.52 -18.40 -21.03
N ALA A 42 6.57 -18.93 -19.81
CA ALA A 42 6.08 -18.24 -18.61
C ALA A 42 6.98 -17.03 -18.31
N TYR A 43 8.29 -17.20 -18.33
CA TYR A 43 9.26 -16.12 -18.18
C TYR A 43 9.05 -15.00 -19.23
N ARG A 44 8.94 -15.35 -20.52
CA ARG A 44 8.66 -14.38 -21.58
C ARG A 44 7.35 -13.64 -21.40
N ARG A 45 6.28 -14.29 -20.91
CA ARG A 45 5.01 -13.64 -20.57
C ARG A 45 5.14 -12.66 -19.42
N GLU A 46 5.81 -13.04 -18.35
CA GLU A 46 6.01 -12.16 -17.19
C GLU A 46 6.95 -11.01 -17.53
N ARG A 47 8.00 -11.26 -18.31
CA ARG A 47 8.86 -10.19 -18.83
C ARG A 47 8.11 -9.24 -19.76
N SER A 48 7.25 -9.72 -20.64
CA SER A 48 6.38 -8.87 -21.47
C SER A 48 5.48 -7.98 -20.61
N LYS A 49 5.10 -8.42 -19.42
CA LYS A 49 4.40 -7.59 -18.44
C LYS A 49 5.32 -6.59 -17.72
N ALA A 50 6.56 -6.94 -17.46
CA ALA A 50 7.54 -6.06 -16.82
C ALA A 50 8.07 -4.96 -17.77
N VAL A 51 8.22 -5.25 -19.07
CA VAL A 51 8.63 -4.31 -20.13
C VAL A 51 7.49 -3.35 -20.56
N ARG A 52 6.35 -3.36 -19.88
CA ARG A 52 5.15 -2.55 -20.22
C ARG A 52 5.30 -1.03 -20.08
N SER A 53 6.49 -0.51 -19.81
CA SER A 53 6.74 0.93 -19.64
C SER A 53 7.53 1.55 -20.80
N LEU A 54 7.63 0.87 -21.94
CA LEU A 54 8.37 1.35 -23.12
C LEU A 54 7.61 2.52 -23.79
N VAL A 55 8.29 3.67 -23.93
CA VAL A 55 7.80 4.84 -24.65
C VAL A 55 8.52 4.97 -25.99
N ALA A 56 7.79 5.09 -27.08
CA ALA A 56 8.35 5.25 -28.42
C ALA A 56 7.73 6.43 -29.16
N GLU A 57 8.42 6.93 -30.18
CA GLU A 57 8.00 8.07 -31.00
C GLU A 57 8.00 7.71 -32.48
N VAL A 58 7.03 8.23 -33.22
CA VAL A 58 6.98 8.20 -34.70
C VAL A 58 6.70 9.61 -35.24
N TYR A 59 7.26 9.96 -36.37
CA TYR A 59 7.26 11.33 -36.93
C TYR A 59 7.85 12.36 -35.96
N SER A 60 8.75 11.93 -35.10
CA SER A 60 9.43 12.79 -34.14
C SER A 60 10.86 12.28 -33.93
N PRO A 61 11.86 13.15 -33.97
CA PRO A 61 13.15 12.81 -33.39
C PRO A 61 12.99 12.54 -31.90
N ALA A 62 13.99 11.92 -31.29
CA ALA A 62 13.93 11.57 -29.86
C ALA A 62 13.74 12.82 -28.98
N ARG A 63 12.54 13.11 -28.55
CA ARG A 63 12.16 14.22 -27.66
C ARG A 63 11.56 13.70 -26.35
N VAL A 64 10.46 12.98 -26.42
CA VAL A 64 9.80 12.37 -25.26
C VAL A 64 10.63 11.19 -24.75
N THR A 65 11.20 10.38 -25.66
CA THR A 65 12.12 9.30 -25.32
C THR A 65 13.43 9.84 -24.73
N ALA A 66 13.96 10.97 -25.24
CA ALA A 66 15.12 11.62 -24.62
C ALA A 66 14.80 12.16 -23.21
N ALA A 67 13.64 12.78 -23.03
CA ALA A 67 13.19 13.23 -21.71
C ALA A 67 13.00 12.06 -20.73
N ALA A 68 12.54 10.89 -21.20
CA ALA A 68 12.42 9.69 -20.37
C ALA A 68 13.77 9.21 -19.81
N LYS A 69 14.88 9.38 -20.59
CA LYS A 69 16.25 9.09 -20.11
C LYS A 69 16.68 10.03 -18.98
N LEU A 70 16.21 11.28 -18.99
CA LEU A 70 16.56 12.31 -18.01
C LEU A 70 15.66 12.28 -16.76
N LEU A 71 14.64 11.44 -16.75
CA LEU A 71 13.65 11.32 -15.67
C LEU A 71 13.56 9.85 -15.19
N PRO A 72 14.66 9.27 -14.68
CA PRO A 72 14.70 7.87 -14.25
C PRO A 72 13.69 7.58 -13.11
N GLU A 73 13.32 8.59 -12.34
CA GLU A 73 12.31 8.50 -11.29
C GLU A 73 10.93 8.12 -11.83
N LEU A 74 10.64 8.39 -13.09
CA LEU A 74 9.38 7.98 -13.74
C LEU A 74 9.38 6.51 -14.19
N ARG A 75 10.56 5.86 -14.26
CA ARG A 75 10.72 4.44 -14.61
C ARG A 75 10.03 4.04 -15.91
N LEU A 76 10.12 4.93 -16.87
CA LEU A 76 9.67 4.70 -18.22
C LEU A 76 10.89 4.36 -19.07
N ILE A 77 10.81 3.28 -19.83
CA ILE A 77 11.93 2.82 -20.66
C ILE A 77 11.91 3.60 -22.00
N PRO A 78 12.94 4.35 -22.34
CA PRO A 78 13.01 5.01 -23.62
C PRO A 78 13.15 3.98 -24.75
N GLY A 79 12.20 4.00 -25.69
CA GLY A 79 12.18 3.14 -26.86
C GLY A 79 12.84 3.78 -28.09
N PHE A 80 12.29 3.45 -29.25
CA PHE A 80 12.72 4.00 -30.53
C PHE A 80 12.08 5.37 -30.81
N ALA A 81 12.75 6.16 -31.65
CA ALA A 81 12.22 7.35 -32.31
C ALA A 81 12.44 7.21 -33.82
N LEU A 82 11.37 7.23 -34.60
CA LEU A 82 11.38 7.03 -36.06
C LEU A 82 10.97 8.33 -36.73
N ASP A 83 11.96 8.97 -37.38
CA ASP A 83 11.81 10.27 -38.04
C ASP A 83 12.79 10.38 -39.23
N LEU A 84 12.54 11.30 -40.17
CA LEU A 84 13.44 11.58 -41.27
C LEU A 84 14.89 11.92 -40.83
N THR A 85 15.05 12.39 -39.59
CA THR A 85 16.35 12.71 -38.98
C THR A 85 17.00 11.53 -38.24
N THR A 86 16.35 10.39 -38.20
CA THR A 86 16.88 9.16 -37.57
C THR A 86 16.97 8.04 -38.58
N ASN A 87 18.01 7.21 -38.47
CA ASN A 87 18.26 6.15 -39.43
C ASN A 87 17.83 4.78 -38.89
N ASP A 88 17.47 3.88 -39.82
CA ASP A 88 17.29 2.45 -39.53
C ASP A 88 18.67 1.76 -39.39
N THR A 89 18.66 0.48 -39.09
CA THR A 89 19.87 -0.38 -39.00
C THR A 89 20.71 -0.38 -40.27
N ASP A 90 20.08 -0.16 -41.40
CA ASP A 90 20.71 -0.12 -42.72
C ASP A 90 21.25 1.28 -43.07
N GLY A 91 21.21 2.24 -42.16
CA GLY A 91 21.66 3.63 -42.38
C GLY A 91 20.67 4.51 -43.18
N ARG A 92 19.49 3.99 -43.55
CA ARG A 92 18.44 4.72 -44.28
C ARG A 92 17.56 5.53 -43.32
N ALA A 93 17.23 6.76 -43.70
CA ALA A 93 16.29 7.59 -42.93
C ALA A 93 14.89 6.98 -42.93
N TRP A 94 14.14 7.22 -41.85
CA TRP A 94 12.73 6.78 -41.74
C TRP A 94 11.80 7.69 -42.57
N ASP A 95 11.89 7.55 -43.90
CA ASP A 95 11.02 8.24 -44.82
C ASP A 95 9.67 7.47 -44.96
N PHE A 96 8.64 7.99 -44.33
CA PHE A 96 7.32 7.35 -44.38
C PHE A 96 6.53 7.65 -45.67
N ASP A 97 7.08 8.38 -46.64
CA ASP A 97 6.60 8.35 -48.03
C ASP A 97 6.82 6.99 -48.69
N GLU A 98 7.90 6.30 -48.31
CA GLU A 98 8.22 4.98 -48.79
C GLU A 98 7.34 3.90 -48.09
N LYS A 99 6.71 3.04 -48.90
CA LYS A 99 5.88 1.95 -48.41
C LYS A 99 6.68 0.99 -47.53
N GLU A 100 7.88 0.64 -47.93
CA GLU A 100 8.77 -0.25 -47.22
C GLU A 100 9.08 0.28 -45.80
N MET A 101 9.35 1.58 -45.66
CA MET A 101 9.64 2.18 -44.36
C MET A 101 8.41 2.17 -43.42
N ARG A 102 7.20 2.37 -43.97
CA ARG A 102 5.99 2.20 -43.17
C ARG A 102 5.79 0.75 -42.70
N GLU A 103 6.04 -0.25 -43.57
CA GLU A 103 5.94 -1.67 -43.23
C GLU A 103 6.98 -2.05 -42.15
N ARG A 104 8.22 -1.58 -42.28
CA ARG A 104 9.31 -1.77 -41.30
C ARG A 104 8.93 -1.12 -39.95
N ALA A 105 8.37 0.08 -39.94
CA ALA A 105 7.94 0.77 -38.72
C ALA A 105 6.76 0.03 -38.04
N MET A 106 5.78 -0.43 -38.81
CA MET A 106 4.67 -1.24 -38.31
C MET A 106 5.19 -2.55 -37.70
N LYS A 107 6.11 -3.23 -38.37
CA LYS A 107 6.74 -4.45 -37.86
C LYS A 107 7.44 -4.17 -36.54
N ARG A 108 8.18 -3.08 -36.42
CA ARG A 108 8.88 -2.68 -35.20
C ARG A 108 7.92 -2.38 -34.05
N VAL A 109 6.80 -1.68 -34.30
CA VAL A 109 5.77 -1.43 -33.30
C VAL A 109 5.12 -2.73 -32.80
N LYS A 110 4.91 -3.71 -33.70
CA LYS A 110 4.39 -5.04 -33.35
C LYS A 110 5.39 -5.90 -32.57
N GLU A 111 6.67 -5.77 -32.83
CA GLU A 111 7.75 -6.52 -32.16
C GLU A 111 8.08 -5.91 -30.79
N ASP A 112 8.37 -4.62 -30.74
CA ASP A 112 8.80 -3.90 -29.52
C ASP A 112 7.62 -3.61 -28.59
N LYS A 113 6.37 -3.57 -29.10
CA LYS A 113 5.12 -3.36 -28.35
C LYS A 113 5.21 -2.20 -27.37
N PRO A 114 5.55 -0.97 -27.81
CA PRO A 114 5.65 0.17 -26.90
C PRO A 114 4.34 0.39 -26.17
N GLN A 115 4.41 0.63 -24.88
CA GLN A 115 3.22 0.87 -24.08
C GLN A 115 2.61 2.24 -24.34
N LEU A 116 3.46 3.24 -24.69
CA LEU A 116 3.04 4.52 -25.24
C LEU A 116 3.73 4.74 -26.58
N LEU A 117 2.95 5.03 -27.61
CA LEU A 117 3.43 5.48 -28.93
C LEU A 117 3.02 6.93 -29.13
N VAL A 118 3.99 7.84 -29.23
CA VAL A 118 3.76 9.26 -29.51
C VAL A 118 3.91 9.51 -30.98
N GLY A 119 2.90 10.07 -31.63
CA GLY A 119 2.90 10.39 -33.07
C GLY A 119 2.68 11.88 -33.31
N SER A 120 3.58 12.49 -34.07
CA SER A 120 3.54 13.90 -34.44
C SER A 120 3.70 14.08 -35.95
N PRO A 121 2.74 13.61 -36.79
CA PRO A 121 2.88 13.70 -38.24
C PRO A 121 2.90 15.15 -38.72
N MET A 122 3.36 15.35 -39.96
CA MET A 122 3.47 16.69 -40.51
C MET A 122 2.12 17.41 -40.54
N CYS A 123 2.06 18.59 -39.94
CA CYS A 123 0.86 19.39 -39.82
C CYS A 123 0.73 20.52 -40.83
N THR A 124 1.76 20.75 -41.70
CA THR A 124 1.87 21.94 -42.57
C THR A 124 0.67 22.03 -43.52
N ALA A 125 0.30 20.95 -44.21
CA ALA A 125 -0.79 20.94 -45.16
C ALA A 125 -2.18 21.22 -44.51
N PHE A 126 -2.34 20.88 -43.21
CA PHE A 126 -3.57 21.06 -42.44
C PHE A 126 -3.60 22.38 -41.67
N SER A 127 -2.58 23.23 -41.78
CA SER A 127 -2.51 24.52 -41.05
C SER A 127 -3.60 25.49 -41.55
N THR A 128 -4.21 26.25 -40.58
CA THR A 128 -5.16 27.29 -40.90
C THR A 128 -4.63 28.36 -41.87
N TRP A 129 -3.32 28.63 -41.86
CA TRP A 129 -2.64 29.52 -42.80
C TRP A 129 -2.67 29.02 -44.23
N GLN A 130 -2.70 27.72 -44.46
CA GLN A 130 -2.80 27.14 -45.79
C GLN A 130 -4.17 27.41 -46.46
N ARG A 131 -5.24 27.62 -45.68
CA ARG A 131 -6.54 28.05 -46.25
C ARG A 131 -6.43 29.38 -46.98
N ILE A 132 -5.56 30.27 -46.55
CA ILE A 132 -5.31 31.56 -47.21
C ILE A 132 -4.32 31.36 -48.36
N ASN A 133 -3.19 30.68 -48.14
CA ASN A 133 -2.13 30.47 -49.12
C ASN A 133 -2.62 29.64 -50.31
N ASN A 134 -3.45 28.63 -50.11
CA ASN A 134 -3.94 27.70 -51.13
C ASN A 134 -4.84 28.39 -52.18
N LYS A 135 -5.35 29.61 -51.85
CA LYS A 135 -6.12 30.40 -52.85
C LYS A 135 -5.23 31.00 -53.93
N ILE A 136 -3.95 31.15 -53.68
CA ILE A 136 -2.99 31.76 -54.60
C ILE A 136 -1.93 30.77 -55.13
N ARG A 137 -1.96 29.51 -54.70
CA ARG A 137 -1.04 28.44 -55.08
C ARG A 137 -1.67 27.57 -56.17
N ASP A 138 -0.81 26.91 -56.97
CA ASP A 138 -1.21 25.95 -57.98
C ASP A 138 -2.11 24.86 -57.34
N PRO A 139 -3.35 24.67 -57.82
CA PRO A 139 -4.28 23.66 -57.27
C PRO A 139 -3.74 22.24 -57.38
N TYR A 140 -2.93 21.92 -58.37
CA TYR A 140 -2.29 20.61 -58.54
C TYR A 140 -1.27 20.35 -57.42
N VAL A 141 -0.38 21.29 -57.14
CA VAL A 141 0.62 21.20 -56.08
C VAL A 141 -0.05 21.06 -54.72
N VAL A 142 -1.09 21.88 -54.46
CA VAL A 142 -1.89 21.79 -53.20
C VAL A 142 -2.50 20.42 -53.04
N ARG A 143 -3.07 19.84 -54.11
CA ARG A 143 -3.67 18.51 -54.09
C ARG A 143 -2.66 17.41 -53.77
N MET A 144 -1.50 17.46 -54.43
CA MET A 144 -0.41 16.50 -54.19
C MET A 144 0.14 16.56 -52.78
N GLU A 145 0.36 17.75 -52.22
CA GLU A 145 0.77 17.95 -50.83
C GLU A 145 -0.29 17.43 -49.85
N MET A 146 -1.58 17.65 -50.12
CA MET A 146 -2.68 17.16 -49.29
C MET A 146 -2.75 15.64 -49.36
N GLN A 147 -2.67 15.00 -50.54
CA GLN A 147 -2.65 13.56 -50.68
C GLN A 147 -1.46 12.92 -49.91
N ARG A 148 -0.28 13.54 -49.98
CA ARG A 148 0.85 13.12 -49.20
C ARG A 148 0.59 13.22 -47.70
N ALA A 149 0.06 14.33 -47.23
CA ALA A 149 -0.25 14.55 -45.82
C ALA A 149 -1.35 13.59 -45.29
N VAL A 150 -2.37 13.29 -46.12
CA VAL A 150 -3.43 12.32 -45.80
C VAL A 150 -2.83 10.91 -45.65
N LYS A 151 -1.91 10.47 -46.52
CA LYS A 151 -1.20 9.18 -46.41
C LYS A 151 -0.51 9.02 -45.05
N HIS A 152 0.13 10.10 -44.58
CA HIS A 152 0.83 10.07 -43.28
C HIS A 152 -0.18 10.01 -42.11
N LEU A 153 -1.36 10.66 -42.21
CA LEU A 153 -2.42 10.50 -41.19
C LEU A 153 -3.00 9.09 -41.18
N GLU A 154 -3.22 8.47 -42.38
CA GLU A 154 -3.68 7.08 -42.50
C GLU A 154 -2.73 6.14 -41.78
N PHE A 155 -1.42 6.27 -42.05
CA PHE A 155 -0.40 5.45 -41.41
C PHE A 155 -0.37 5.67 -39.88
N CYS A 156 -0.47 6.90 -39.39
CA CYS A 156 -0.61 7.15 -37.95
C CYS A 156 -1.85 6.47 -37.37
N ALA A 157 -3.01 6.57 -38.06
CA ALA A 157 -4.26 5.95 -37.61
C ALA A 157 -4.14 4.40 -37.53
N GLU A 158 -3.43 3.77 -38.49
CA GLU A 158 -3.12 2.35 -38.43
C GLU A 158 -2.27 1.97 -37.21
N LEU A 159 -1.21 2.75 -36.92
CA LEU A 159 -0.36 2.56 -35.74
C LEU A 159 -1.16 2.72 -34.44
N TYR A 160 -2.06 3.71 -34.35
CA TYR A 160 -2.90 3.92 -33.16
C TYR A 160 -3.92 2.80 -32.95
N ARG A 161 -4.53 2.30 -34.01
CA ARG A 161 -5.41 1.14 -33.93
C ARG A 161 -4.67 -0.13 -33.52
N GLU A 162 -3.41 -0.32 -33.97
CA GLU A 162 -2.56 -1.40 -33.49
C GLU A 162 -2.25 -1.27 -32.00
N GLN A 163 -2.04 -0.05 -31.51
CA GLN A 163 -1.89 0.21 -30.07
C GLN A 163 -3.18 -0.12 -29.29
N ILE A 164 -4.32 0.37 -29.75
CA ILE A 164 -5.64 0.09 -29.12
C ILE A 164 -5.91 -1.42 -29.11
N LYS A 165 -5.75 -2.11 -30.26
CA LYS A 165 -5.92 -3.56 -30.38
C LYS A 165 -5.03 -4.35 -29.42
N GLY A 166 -3.82 -3.86 -29.19
CA GLY A 166 -2.87 -4.46 -28.25
C GLY A 166 -3.10 -4.08 -26.77
N GLY A 167 -4.14 -3.30 -26.43
CA GLY A 167 -4.37 -2.81 -25.08
C GLY A 167 -3.30 -1.82 -24.62
N ARG A 168 -2.69 -1.09 -25.53
CA ARG A 168 -1.61 -0.13 -25.31
C ARG A 168 -2.10 1.28 -25.66
N TYR A 169 -1.27 2.28 -25.31
CA TYR A 169 -1.64 3.69 -25.42
C TYR A 169 -0.96 4.36 -26.59
N PHE A 170 -1.62 5.40 -27.10
CA PHE A 170 -1.04 6.31 -28.09
C PHE A 170 -1.27 7.76 -27.70
N LEU A 171 -0.46 8.65 -28.24
CA LEU A 171 -0.62 10.10 -28.16
C LEU A 171 -0.40 10.68 -29.56
N HIS A 172 -1.43 11.30 -30.14
CA HIS A 172 -1.34 12.05 -31.40
C HIS A 172 -1.30 13.54 -31.11
N GLU A 173 -0.38 14.27 -31.73
CA GLU A 173 -0.24 15.72 -31.59
C GLU A 173 -0.49 16.42 -32.90
N HIS A 174 -1.36 17.44 -32.89
CA HIS A 174 -1.49 18.42 -33.98
C HIS A 174 -1.90 19.80 -33.44
N PRO A 175 -1.66 20.89 -34.18
CA PRO A 175 -2.17 22.22 -33.82
C PRO A 175 -3.68 22.18 -33.58
N ALA A 176 -4.17 22.91 -32.56
CA ALA A 176 -5.57 22.80 -32.12
C ALA A 176 -6.58 23.10 -33.23
N TYR A 177 -6.24 23.95 -34.18
CA TYR A 177 -7.12 24.41 -35.26
C TYR A 177 -6.76 23.81 -36.62
N ALA A 178 -5.95 22.77 -36.66
CA ALA A 178 -5.61 22.09 -37.93
C ALA A 178 -6.84 21.40 -38.52
N SER A 179 -6.97 21.46 -39.87
CA SER A 179 -8.09 20.79 -40.55
C SER A 179 -8.01 19.25 -40.49
N SER A 180 -6.88 18.70 -40.15
CA SER A 180 -6.71 17.25 -39.89
C SER A 180 -7.72 16.70 -38.89
N TRP A 181 -8.13 17.49 -37.90
CA TRP A 181 -9.11 17.07 -36.88
C TRP A 181 -10.51 16.78 -37.42
N GLN A 182 -10.78 17.26 -38.62
CA GLN A 182 -12.08 17.12 -39.34
C GLN A 182 -11.99 16.08 -40.47
N THR A 183 -10.94 15.31 -40.57
CA THR A 183 -10.80 14.23 -41.56
C THR A 183 -11.45 12.97 -41.03
N ASP A 184 -12.10 12.20 -41.93
CA ASP A 184 -12.72 10.91 -41.60
C ASP A 184 -11.73 9.94 -40.91
N ILE A 185 -10.45 10.05 -41.23
CA ILE A 185 -9.36 9.23 -40.70
C ILE A 185 -9.19 9.47 -39.18
N ILE A 186 -9.08 10.74 -38.77
CA ILE A 186 -8.89 11.12 -37.37
C ILE A 186 -10.22 10.99 -36.60
N GLU A 187 -11.34 11.37 -37.20
CA GLU A 187 -12.65 11.15 -36.61
C GLU A 187 -12.94 9.66 -36.37
N GLY A 188 -12.49 8.80 -37.30
CA GLY A 188 -12.59 7.36 -37.12
C GLY A 188 -11.83 6.84 -35.91
N VAL A 189 -10.63 7.39 -35.63
CA VAL A 189 -9.86 7.05 -34.41
C VAL A 189 -10.52 7.66 -33.16
N MET A 190 -11.08 8.87 -33.28
CA MET A 190 -11.79 9.53 -32.17
C MET A 190 -13.04 8.78 -31.69
N LYS A 191 -13.69 7.98 -32.57
CA LYS A 191 -14.86 7.16 -32.25
C LYS A 191 -14.50 5.86 -31.52
N GLU A 192 -13.22 5.48 -31.47
CA GLU A 192 -12.77 4.30 -30.74
C GLU A 192 -13.01 4.50 -29.22
N LYS A 193 -13.37 3.40 -28.55
CA LYS A 193 -13.72 3.45 -27.12
C LYS A 193 -12.55 3.95 -26.26
N GLY A 194 -12.82 4.96 -25.45
CA GLY A 194 -11.84 5.53 -24.51
C GLY A 194 -10.89 6.56 -25.12
N VAL A 195 -11.02 6.88 -26.42
CA VAL A 195 -10.24 7.93 -27.04
C VAL A 195 -10.85 9.31 -26.73
N VAL A 196 -9.98 10.22 -26.28
CA VAL A 196 -10.34 11.60 -25.94
C VAL A 196 -9.41 12.59 -26.61
N ARG A 197 -9.92 13.79 -26.87
CA ARG A 197 -9.12 14.92 -27.36
C ARG A 197 -9.08 16.03 -26.33
N VAL A 198 -7.88 16.54 -26.03
CA VAL A 198 -7.64 17.69 -25.14
C VAL A 198 -6.83 18.74 -25.85
N THR A 199 -6.90 19.97 -25.38
CA THR A 199 -6.14 21.09 -25.95
C THR A 199 -5.41 21.81 -24.83
N CYS A 200 -4.13 22.08 -25.05
CA CYS A 200 -3.30 22.90 -24.18
C CYS A 200 -2.77 24.17 -24.90
N ASP A 201 -2.23 25.07 -24.11
CA ASP A 201 -1.43 26.21 -24.61
C ASP A 201 0.03 26.00 -24.20
N GLN A 202 0.95 25.84 -25.15
CA GLN A 202 2.33 25.41 -24.88
C GLN A 202 3.11 26.37 -23.96
N CYS A 203 2.70 27.64 -23.84
CA CYS A 203 3.28 28.58 -22.86
C CYS A 203 3.15 28.11 -21.42
N GLN A 204 2.14 27.30 -21.09
CA GLN A 204 1.95 26.73 -19.76
C GLN A 204 2.97 25.60 -19.47
N TYR A 205 3.60 25.08 -20.53
CA TYR A 205 4.63 24.04 -20.44
C TYR A 205 6.03 24.59 -20.79
N GLY A 206 6.23 25.91 -20.65
CA GLY A 206 7.53 26.53 -20.77
C GLY A 206 7.98 26.85 -22.19
N CYS A 207 7.10 26.83 -23.20
CA CYS A 207 7.45 27.22 -24.56
C CYS A 207 7.73 28.73 -24.63
N GLU A 208 8.94 29.10 -25.03
CA GLU A 208 9.46 30.46 -25.02
C GLU A 208 10.18 30.78 -26.34
N ALA A 209 10.19 32.06 -26.70
CA ALA A 209 11.04 32.62 -27.75
C ALA A 209 12.47 32.80 -27.22
N VAL A 210 13.39 33.15 -28.11
CA VAL A 210 14.82 33.34 -27.75
C VAL A 210 15.01 34.44 -26.67
N ASP A 211 14.13 35.42 -26.64
CA ASP A 211 14.12 36.53 -25.69
C ASP A 211 13.38 36.18 -24.35
N GLY A 212 12.96 34.90 -24.16
CA GLY A 212 12.23 34.45 -22.98
C GLY A 212 10.74 34.79 -22.98
N ALA A 213 10.20 35.43 -24.03
CA ALA A 213 8.79 35.72 -24.13
C ALA A 213 7.97 34.43 -24.33
N PRO A 214 6.84 34.23 -23.60
CA PRO A 214 6.04 33.01 -23.74
C PRO A 214 5.42 32.88 -25.12
N ILE A 215 5.43 31.65 -25.69
CA ILE A 215 4.79 31.37 -26.96
C ILE A 215 3.48 30.65 -26.73
N LYS A 216 2.36 31.32 -26.96
CA LYS A 216 1.02 30.68 -26.91
C LYS A 216 0.78 29.95 -28.22
N LYS A 217 1.08 28.64 -28.23
CA LYS A 217 0.74 27.73 -29.33
C LYS A 217 -0.34 26.76 -28.87
N PRO A 218 -1.62 26.96 -29.22
CA PRO A 218 -2.67 26.01 -28.91
C PRO A 218 -2.40 24.71 -29.64
N THR A 219 -2.23 23.64 -28.89
CA THR A 219 -1.94 22.29 -29.39
C THR A 219 -2.96 21.31 -28.85
N SER A 220 -3.53 20.48 -29.74
CA SER A 220 -4.43 19.42 -29.33
C SER A 220 -3.72 18.06 -29.34
N PHE A 221 -4.09 17.27 -28.38
CA PHE A 221 -3.66 15.89 -28.21
C PHE A 221 -4.87 14.96 -28.25
N MET A 222 -4.73 13.86 -28.96
CA MET A 222 -5.71 12.76 -28.98
C MET A 222 -5.05 11.51 -28.40
N THR A 223 -5.69 10.85 -27.46
CA THR A 223 -5.14 9.68 -26.77
C THR A 223 -6.25 8.80 -26.19
N ASN A 224 -5.94 7.50 -26.04
CA ASN A 224 -6.77 6.57 -25.27
C ASN A 224 -6.30 6.43 -23.81
N ALA A 225 -5.55 7.42 -23.30
CA ALA A 225 -5.05 7.49 -21.93
C ALA A 225 -5.63 8.72 -21.21
N PRO A 226 -6.80 8.61 -20.52
CA PRO A 226 -7.47 9.75 -19.89
C PRO A 226 -6.62 10.51 -18.86
N GLU A 227 -5.79 9.82 -18.08
CA GLU A 227 -4.92 10.48 -17.10
C GLU A 227 -3.78 11.27 -17.76
N LEU A 228 -3.29 10.79 -18.91
CA LEU A 228 -2.37 11.55 -19.74
C LEU A 228 -3.07 12.79 -20.33
N ALA A 229 -4.30 12.66 -20.80
CA ALA A 229 -5.09 13.78 -21.31
C ALA A 229 -5.29 14.89 -20.26
N LYS A 230 -5.55 14.52 -19.00
CA LYS A 230 -5.69 15.49 -17.89
C LYS A 230 -4.43 16.33 -17.70
N GLU A 231 -3.24 15.71 -17.74
CA GLU A 231 -1.97 16.44 -17.65
C GLU A 231 -1.74 17.41 -18.81
N LEU A 232 -2.30 17.12 -19.99
CA LEU A 232 -2.15 17.91 -21.20
C LEU A 232 -3.31 18.89 -21.44
N SER A 233 -4.08 19.25 -20.44
CA SER A 233 -5.25 20.12 -20.57
C SER A 233 -5.05 21.57 -20.12
N GLN A 234 -3.83 22.00 -19.76
CA GLN A 234 -3.59 23.33 -19.21
C GLN A 234 -3.73 24.43 -20.26
N ARG A 235 -4.66 25.38 -19.99
CA ARG A 235 -4.93 26.54 -20.85
C ARG A 235 -4.40 27.82 -20.25
N CYS A 236 -3.96 28.71 -21.10
CA CYS A 236 -3.52 30.06 -20.71
C CYS A 236 -4.74 30.96 -20.51
N GLY A 237 -5.00 31.38 -19.28
CA GLY A 237 -6.06 32.31 -18.90
C GLY A 237 -5.70 33.80 -19.03
N GLY A 238 -4.49 34.14 -19.53
CA GLY A 238 -4.03 35.52 -19.64
C GLY A 238 -4.84 36.33 -20.65
N ARG A 239 -5.13 37.59 -20.32
CA ARG A 239 -5.88 38.56 -21.14
C ARG A 239 -4.95 39.63 -21.72
N GLY A 240 -5.37 40.33 -22.80
CA GLY A 240 -4.64 41.47 -23.37
C GLY A 240 -3.22 41.13 -23.85
N GLY A 241 -2.97 39.88 -24.30
CA GLY A 241 -1.63 39.45 -24.72
C GLY A 241 -0.73 38.92 -23.60
N GLY A 242 -1.10 39.09 -22.33
CA GLY A 242 -0.35 38.58 -21.19
C GLY A 242 -0.45 37.07 -21.05
N CYS A 243 0.50 36.43 -20.37
CA CYS A 243 0.53 35.03 -20.08
C CYS A 243 0.19 34.73 -18.62
N SER A 244 -0.63 33.67 -18.36
CA SER A 244 -1.02 33.25 -17.00
C SER A 244 -0.02 32.29 -16.36
N ARG A 245 1.15 32.00 -16.97
CA ARG A 245 2.22 31.22 -16.37
C ARG A 245 2.77 31.91 -15.11
N PRO A 246 3.39 31.20 -14.15
CA PRO A 246 3.90 31.81 -12.91
C PRO A 246 4.86 33.00 -13.12
N GLN A 247 5.68 32.94 -14.19
CA GLN A 247 6.63 33.98 -14.56
C GLN A 247 5.98 35.16 -15.33
N GLY A 248 4.70 35.08 -15.68
CA GLY A 248 4.00 36.09 -16.45
C GLY A 248 4.59 36.26 -17.87
N GLY A 249 4.61 37.50 -18.34
CA GLY A 249 5.16 37.91 -19.62
C GLY A 249 4.12 38.15 -20.72
N THR A 250 4.51 38.86 -21.80
CA THR A 250 3.67 39.10 -22.97
C THR A 250 3.96 38.03 -24.03
N HIS A 251 2.89 37.47 -24.63
CA HIS A 251 3.05 36.40 -25.63
C HIS A 251 3.74 36.91 -26.89
N ALA A 252 4.81 36.22 -27.29
CA ALA A 252 5.43 36.40 -28.58
C ALA A 252 4.53 35.90 -29.71
N GLN A 253 4.55 36.57 -30.86
CA GLN A 253 3.78 36.15 -32.02
C GLN A 253 4.41 34.86 -32.61
N CYS A 254 3.63 33.81 -32.74
CA CYS A 254 4.04 32.53 -33.26
C CYS A 254 4.14 32.53 -34.80
N ARG A 255 5.16 33.20 -35.34
CA ARG A 255 5.44 33.37 -36.82
C ARG A 255 6.90 33.13 -37.10
N GLY A 256 7.22 32.71 -38.34
CA GLY A 256 8.61 32.56 -38.83
C GLY A 256 9.49 31.71 -37.90
N LYS A 257 10.60 32.28 -37.41
CA LYS A 257 11.54 31.61 -36.49
C LYS A 257 10.88 31.14 -35.19
N THR A 258 9.99 31.97 -34.62
CA THR A 258 9.27 31.64 -33.39
C THR A 258 8.36 30.43 -33.58
N ALA A 259 7.69 30.28 -34.73
CA ALA A 259 6.87 29.11 -35.05
C ALA A 259 7.71 27.82 -35.20
N ARG A 260 8.92 27.91 -35.71
CA ARG A 260 9.86 26.78 -35.80
C ARG A 260 10.35 26.33 -34.42
N LEU A 261 10.68 27.27 -33.53
CA LEU A 261 11.02 26.98 -32.14
C LEU A 261 9.84 26.30 -31.40
N ALA A 262 8.64 26.80 -31.60
CA ALA A 262 7.43 26.20 -31.00
C ALA A 262 7.05 24.83 -31.61
N ALA A 263 7.68 24.38 -32.69
CA ALA A 263 7.53 23.04 -33.20
C ALA A 263 8.33 21.99 -32.40
N MET A 264 9.35 22.44 -31.67
CA MET A 264 10.09 21.58 -30.74
C MET A 264 9.41 21.54 -29.38
N TYR A 265 9.20 20.35 -28.83
CA TYR A 265 8.62 20.22 -27.50
C TYR A 265 9.60 20.73 -26.44
N HIS A 266 9.15 21.65 -25.61
CA HIS A 266 9.89 22.05 -24.44
C HIS A 266 9.98 20.90 -23.44
N PHE A 267 11.07 20.78 -22.68
CA PHE A 267 11.30 19.71 -21.72
C PHE A 267 10.12 19.54 -20.72
N LYS A 268 9.51 20.64 -20.26
CA LYS A 268 8.34 20.60 -19.38
C LYS A 268 7.12 19.94 -20.04
N LEU A 269 6.94 20.09 -21.36
CA LEU A 269 5.87 19.39 -22.09
C LEU A 269 6.18 17.89 -22.17
N CYS A 270 7.42 17.51 -22.52
CA CYS A 270 7.84 16.11 -22.52
C CYS A 270 7.67 15.47 -21.12
N LYS A 271 8.05 16.20 -20.07
CA LYS A 271 7.85 15.77 -18.68
C LYS A 271 6.35 15.58 -18.35
N ALA A 272 5.48 16.49 -18.77
CA ALA A 272 4.03 16.37 -18.57
C ALA A 272 3.47 15.14 -19.29
N ILE A 273 3.90 14.86 -20.53
CA ILE A 273 3.53 13.63 -21.25
C ILE A 273 3.93 12.38 -20.45
N LEU A 274 5.18 12.33 -19.97
CA LEU A 274 5.69 11.17 -19.24
C LEU A 274 5.00 11.02 -17.86
N VAL A 275 4.78 12.11 -17.13
CA VAL A 275 4.06 12.10 -15.84
C VAL A 275 2.62 11.66 -16.03
N GLY A 276 1.93 12.20 -17.01
CA GLY A 276 0.54 11.82 -17.33
C GLY A 276 0.43 10.36 -17.75
N PHE A 277 1.37 9.90 -18.58
CA PHE A 277 1.43 8.48 -18.95
C PHE A 277 1.71 7.58 -17.74
N ARG A 278 2.60 8.01 -16.85
CA ARG A 278 2.87 7.30 -15.61
C ARG A 278 1.64 7.20 -14.71
N ARG A 279 0.84 8.28 -14.62
CA ARG A 279 -0.45 8.28 -13.90
C ARG A 279 -1.45 7.33 -14.53
N GLN A 280 -1.49 7.29 -15.88
CA GLN A 280 -2.33 6.33 -16.60
C GLN A 280 -1.97 4.89 -16.26
N LEU A 281 -0.68 4.53 -16.29
CA LEU A 281 -0.22 3.19 -15.94
C LEU A 281 -0.58 2.83 -14.49
N LYS A 282 -0.53 3.81 -13.57
CA LYS A 282 -0.97 3.61 -12.19
C LYS A 282 -2.48 3.37 -12.09
N HIS A 283 -3.25 4.21 -12.74
CA HIS A 283 -4.71 4.10 -12.78
C HIS A 283 -5.17 2.72 -13.27
N ASP A 284 -4.50 2.19 -14.28
CA ASP A 284 -4.87 0.90 -14.89
C ASP A 284 -4.19 -0.32 -14.22
N GLY A 285 -3.48 -0.10 -13.10
CA GLY A 285 -2.78 -1.16 -12.38
C GLY A 285 -1.64 -1.81 -13.16
N LEU A 286 -1.19 -1.17 -14.27
CA LEU A 286 -0.08 -1.63 -15.11
C LEU A 286 1.27 -1.19 -14.58
N CYS A 287 1.28 -0.29 -13.62
CA CYS A 287 2.48 0.24 -13.01
C CYS A 287 2.56 -0.27 -11.57
N LYS A 288 3.50 -1.12 -11.30
CA LYS A 288 3.77 -1.67 -9.97
C LYS A 288 4.62 -0.72 -9.11
N ASP A 289 4.37 0.57 -9.17
CA ASP A 289 5.25 1.59 -8.66
C ASP A 289 5.05 2.07 -7.25
N GLY A 290 4.07 1.56 -6.58
CA GLY A 290 3.97 1.82 -5.15
C GLY A 290 5.20 1.32 -4.36
N PHE A 291 6.08 0.59 -5.05
CA PHE A 291 7.04 -0.26 -4.38
C PHE A 291 8.46 0.26 -4.32
N VAL A 292 8.96 0.82 -5.38
CA VAL A 292 10.40 0.93 -5.53
C VAL A 292 10.94 2.29 -5.08
N GLY A 293 10.12 3.31 -5.00
CA GLY A 293 10.53 4.62 -4.48
C GLY A 293 10.46 4.77 -2.96
N MET A 294 9.82 3.81 -2.25
CA MET A 294 9.59 3.90 -0.81
C MET A 294 10.31 2.81 -0.01
N LEU A 295 11.11 1.99 -0.67
CA LEU A 295 11.69 0.80 -0.09
C LEU A 295 13.06 1.02 0.55
N ASP A 296 13.29 2.22 1.05
CA ASP A 296 14.54 2.49 1.69
C ASP A 296 14.34 2.60 3.18
N SER A 297 14.29 1.43 3.87
CA SER A 297 14.45 1.45 5.31
C SER A 297 13.94 0.27 6.11
N GLY A 298 14.67 -0.11 7.08
CA GLY A 298 14.68 -1.31 7.79
C GLY A 298 14.29 -1.30 9.26
N LEU A 299 13.75 -2.40 9.69
CA LEU A 299 13.72 -2.78 11.10
C LEU A 299 14.91 -3.69 11.37
N GLU A 300 15.84 -3.24 12.23
CA GLU A 300 16.73 -4.20 12.87
C GLU A 300 15.87 -5.26 13.56
N LYS A 301 16.33 -6.50 13.51
CA LYS A 301 15.82 -7.54 14.39
C LYS A 301 15.90 -7.03 15.84
N SER A 302 14.85 -6.42 16.34
CA SER A 302 14.44 -6.85 17.64
C SER A 302 13.91 -8.25 17.38
N GLU A 303 14.50 -9.24 18.02
CA GLU A 303 13.86 -10.52 18.17
C GLU A 303 12.38 -10.25 18.31
N THR A 304 11.59 -10.87 17.45
CA THR A 304 10.15 -10.79 17.45
C THR A 304 9.64 -11.25 18.81
N MET A 305 9.67 -10.33 19.73
CA MET A 305 8.68 -10.33 20.77
C MET A 305 7.41 -9.92 20.06
N PRO A 306 6.44 -10.80 19.91
CA PRO A 306 5.11 -10.33 19.61
C PRO A 306 4.81 -9.37 20.76
N LEU A 307 4.72 -8.09 20.46
CA LEU A 307 4.15 -7.14 21.39
C LEU A 307 2.76 -7.67 21.70
N PRO A 308 2.51 -8.12 22.92
CA PRO A 308 1.15 -8.41 23.31
C PRO A 308 0.40 -7.09 23.15
N LEU A 309 -0.56 -7.06 22.25
CA LEU A 309 -1.44 -5.92 21.98
C LEU A 309 -2.29 -5.54 23.19
N PHE A 310 -2.00 -6.10 24.35
CA PHE A 310 -2.66 -5.81 25.63
C PHE A 310 -1.69 -5.92 26.80
N GLN A 311 -0.64 -5.09 26.82
CA GLN A 311 -0.03 -4.66 28.08
C GLN A 311 0.63 -3.30 27.84
N ILE A 312 -0.18 -2.26 27.72
CA ILE A 312 0.22 -1.01 28.33
C ILE A 312 -0.04 -1.23 29.82
N GLU A 313 0.92 -1.84 30.49
CA GLU A 313 1.04 -1.64 31.93
C GLU A 313 1.36 -0.15 32.10
N CYS A 314 0.29 0.62 32.33
CA CYS A 314 0.45 1.87 33.04
C CYS A 314 1.01 1.47 34.40
N ALA A 315 2.34 1.51 34.54
CA ALA A 315 2.99 1.59 35.84
C ALA A 315 2.65 2.95 36.43
N GLY A 316 1.45 3.05 36.92
CA GLY A 316 0.93 4.15 37.73
C GLY A 316 -0.07 3.52 38.68
N GLN A 317 0.31 3.33 39.92
CA GLN A 317 -0.65 3.16 41.00
C GLN A 317 -1.54 4.40 41.02
N ILE A 318 -2.70 4.31 40.37
CA ILE A 318 -3.78 5.24 40.66
C ILE A 318 -4.29 4.80 42.04
N LEU A 319 -3.77 5.42 43.05
CA LEU A 319 -4.29 5.35 44.40
C LEU A 319 -5.74 5.84 44.33
N ASN A 320 -6.68 5.05 44.87
CA ASN A 320 -8.02 5.51 45.18
C ASN A 320 -7.87 6.63 46.20
N ILE A 321 -7.99 7.88 45.76
CA ILE A 321 -7.93 9.04 46.63
C ILE A 321 -9.35 9.26 47.15
N GLN A 322 -9.53 9.21 48.44
CA GLN A 322 -10.74 9.71 49.09
C GLN A 322 -10.67 11.24 49.12
N VAL A 323 -11.60 11.89 48.44
CA VAL A 323 -11.82 13.33 48.57
C VAL A 323 -13.19 13.49 49.27
N ASP A 324 -13.21 14.17 50.39
CA ASP A 324 -14.40 14.42 51.20
C ASP A 324 -15.20 13.17 51.59
N GLY A 325 -14.54 12.03 51.86
CA GLY A 325 -15.17 10.78 52.32
C GLY A 325 -15.86 9.95 51.22
N GLU A 326 -15.96 10.42 49.98
CA GLU A 326 -16.46 9.65 48.85
C GLU A 326 -15.35 9.05 48.02
N GLN A 327 -15.60 7.83 47.53
CA GLN A 327 -14.68 7.09 46.68
C GLN A 327 -14.71 7.65 45.25
N VAL A 328 -13.61 8.23 44.77
CA VAL A 328 -13.48 8.75 43.41
C VAL A 328 -13.07 7.61 42.48
N TYR A 329 -13.87 7.35 41.45
CA TYR A 329 -13.58 6.39 40.38
C TYR A 329 -13.02 7.12 39.18
N ARG A 330 -12.05 6.51 38.52
CA ARG A 330 -11.42 7.05 37.31
C ARG A 330 -11.45 6.03 36.17
N ASP A 331 -11.62 6.52 34.96
CA ASP A 331 -11.46 5.74 33.73
C ASP A 331 -10.00 5.27 33.60
N ASP A 332 -9.80 3.96 33.52
CA ASP A 332 -8.46 3.35 33.43
C ASP A 332 -7.72 3.69 32.11
N LEU A 333 -8.42 4.17 31.07
CA LEU A 333 -7.83 4.55 29.79
C LEU A 333 -7.57 6.06 29.68
N THR A 334 -8.54 6.88 30.09
CA THR A 334 -8.48 8.34 29.88
C THR A 334 -8.08 9.11 31.16
N GLY A 335 -8.23 8.49 32.35
CA GLY A 335 -8.02 9.12 33.64
C GLY A 335 -9.15 10.07 34.09
N GLN A 336 -10.20 10.22 33.28
CA GLN A 336 -11.37 11.04 33.62
C GLN A 336 -12.10 10.49 34.85
N ILE A 337 -12.74 11.40 35.60
CA ILE A 337 -13.57 11.00 36.76
C ILE A 337 -14.87 10.38 36.22
N LEU A 338 -15.23 9.22 36.76
CA LEU A 338 -16.43 8.48 36.41
C LEU A 338 -17.50 8.69 37.48
N ASP A 339 -18.80 8.65 37.07
CA ASP A 339 -19.93 8.71 37.98
C ASP A 339 -19.91 7.50 38.94
N PRO A 340 -19.82 7.71 40.26
CA PRO A 340 -19.74 6.65 41.26
C PRO A 340 -20.94 5.71 41.27
N LYS A 341 -22.12 6.18 40.90
CA LYS A 341 -23.34 5.36 40.86
C LYS A 341 -23.27 4.40 39.67
N LEU A 342 -22.95 4.89 38.51
CA LEU A 342 -22.81 4.08 37.29
C LEU A 342 -21.70 3.03 37.42
N VAL A 343 -20.58 3.39 38.04
CA VAL A 343 -19.49 2.44 38.30
C VAL A 343 -19.94 1.32 39.23
N ARG A 344 -20.61 1.65 40.35
CA ARG A 344 -21.13 0.64 41.28
C ARG A 344 -22.13 -0.30 40.61
N GLU A 345 -23.04 0.21 39.80
CA GLU A 345 -23.96 -0.59 39.01
C GLU A 345 -23.25 -1.51 38.03
N ALA A 346 -22.23 -1.01 37.33
CA ALA A 346 -21.43 -1.79 36.37
C ALA A 346 -20.64 -2.90 37.08
N ARG A 347 -20.02 -2.61 38.22
CA ARG A 347 -19.31 -3.61 39.05
C ARG A 347 -20.25 -4.69 39.57
N LYS A 348 -21.45 -4.28 40.03
CA LYS A 348 -22.48 -5.23 40.46
C LYS A 348 -22.89 -6.18 39.34
N LYS A 349 -23.18 -5.66 38.15
CA LYS A 349 -23.49 -6.46 36.96
C LYS A 349 -22.39 -7.48 36.62
N GLU A 350 -21.13 -7.10 36.79
CA GLU A 350 -20.03 -8.02 36.56
C GLU A 350 -19.95 -9.13 37.62
N LEU A 351 -20.18 -8.83 38.90
CA LEU A 351 -20.25 -9.83 39.98
C LEU A 351 -21.43 -10.78 39.81
N ASP A 352 -22.63 -10.26 39.51
CA ASP A 352 -23.81 -11.07 39.21
C ASP A 352 -23.55 -12.04 38.06
N PHE A 353 -22.78 -11.61 37.07
CA PHE A 353 -22.37 -12.46 35.95
C PHE A 353 -21.38 -13.57 36.38
N PHE A 354 -20.42 -13.27 37.27
CA PHE A 354 -19.50 -14.27 37.82
C PHE A 354 -20.25 -15.38 38.54
N GLU A 355 -21.24 -15.02 39.35
CA GLU A 355 -22.07 -15.98 40.06
C GLU A 355 -22.96 -16.79 39.09
N SER A 356 -23.62 -16.14 38.15
CA SER A 356 -24.51 -16.81 37.18
C SER A 356 -23.81 -17.82 36.29
N LYS A 357 -22.53 -17.56 35.93
CA LYS A 357 -21.70 -18.44 35.10
C LYS A 357 -20.90 -19.46 35.93
N GLY A 358 -20.95 -19.40 37.27
CA GLY A 358 -20.16 -20.28 38.11
C GLY A 358 -18.66 -20.14 37.89
N VAL A 359 -18.14 -18.90 37.75
CA VAL A 359 -16.74 -18.65 37.46
C VAL A 359 -15.83 -19.11 38.58
N TRP A 360 -16.33 -19.04 39.83
CA TRP A 360 -15.63 -19.52 41.01
C TRP A 360 -16.55 -20.24 41.98
N ILE A 361 -15.99 -21.05 42.89
CA ILE A 361 -16.62 -21.53 44.10
C ILE A 361 -15.93 -20.90 45.31
N LYS A 362 -16.74 -20.54 46.32
CA LYS A 362 -16.25 -19.87 47.54
C LYS A 362 -15.49 -20.84 48.42
N LYS A 363 -14.31 -20.45 48.85
CA LYS A 363 -13.41 -21.22 49.73
C LYS A 363 -12.83 -20.29 50.79
N SER A 364 -12.30 -20.88 51.89
CA SER A 364 -11.57 -20.06 52.85
C SER A 364 -10.16 -19.72 52.38
N ILE A 365 -9.65 -18.56 52.80
CA ILE A 365 -8.27 -18.13 52.48
C ILE A 365 -7.24 -19.13 53.05
N ASP A 366 -7.57 -19.76 54.20
CA ASP A 366 -6.70 -20.78 54.83
C ASP A 366 -6.62 -22.07 54.00
N GLU A 367 -7.73 -22.47 53.34
CA GLU A 367 -7.72 -23.58 52.39
C GLU A 367 -6.82 -23.27 51.22
N ALA A 368 -6.95 -22.05 50.65
CA ALA A 368 -6.11 -21.60 49.54
C ALA A 368 -4.61 -21.68 49.89
N ARG A 369 -4.24 -21.18 51.10
CA ARG A 369 -2.84 -21.25 51.58
C ARG A 369 -2.36 -22.68 51.81
N ARG A 370 -3.20 -23.54 52.33
CA ARG A 370 -2.83 -24.97 52.53
C ARG A 370 -2.59 -25.70 51.22
N VAL A 371 -3.44 -25.45 50.20
CA VAL A 371 -3.38 -26.15 48.91
C VAL A 371 -2.28 -25.62 48.04
N THR A 372 -2.09 -24.30 47.96
CA THR A 372 -1.14 -23.67 47.03
C THR A 372 0.17 -23.25 47.65
N GLY A 373 0.29 -23.23 48.98
CA GLY A 373 1.44 -22.66 49.70
C GLY A 373 1.55 -21.12 49.60
N LYS A 374 0.57 -20.45 48.97
CA LYS A 374 0.55 -19.02 48.67
C LYS A 374 -0.78 -18.35 49.02
N PRO A 375 -0.81 -17.06 49.29
CA PRO A 375 -2.07 -16.36 49.42
C PRO A 375 -2.84 -16.33 48.10
N PRO A 376 -4.17 -16.17 48.10
CA PRO A 376 -4.96 -15.97 46.88
C PRO A 376 -4.47 -14.80 46.07
N VAL A 377 -4.57 -14.93 44.75
CA VAL A 377 -4.17 -13.86 43.79
C VAL A 377 -5.08 -12.63 44.01
N THR A 378 -4.49 -11.47 44.17
CA THR A 378 -5.24 -10.22 44.31
C THR A 378 -5.98 -9.87 43.02
N VAL A 379 -7.09 -9.14 43.17
CA VAL A 379 -7.88 -8.65 42.03
C VAL A 379 -7.88 -7.13 42.00
N ARG A 380 -8.23 -6.56 40.86
CA ARG A 380 -8.55 -5.13 40.70
C ARG A 380 -9.71 -4.95 39.77
N TRP A 381 -10.36 -3.84 39.88
CA TRP A 381 -11.30 -3.37 38.88
C TRP A 381 -10.58 -2.60 37.77
N VAL A 382 -11.10 -2.73 36.55
CA VAL A 382 -10.79 -1.92 35.42
C VAL A 382 -12.09 -1.29 34.95
N ASP A 383 -12.25 -0.01 35.20
CA ASP A 383 -13.46 0.75 34.91
C ASP A 383 -13.20 1.64 33.70
N VAL A 384 -14.05 1.59 32.67
CA VAL A 384 -13.89 2.34 31.43
C VAL A 384 -15.24 2.86 30.97
N ASN A 385 -15.30 4.13 30.57
CA ASN A 385 -16.43 4.69 29.85
C ASN A 385 -16.32 4.34 28.36
N LYS A 386 -17.24 3.51 27.85
CA LYS A 386 -17.36 3.14 26.44
C LYS A 386 -18.34 4.04 25.66
N GLY A 387 -19.05 4.92 26.37
CA GLY A 387 -19.87 5.98 25.79
C GLY A 387 -19.10 7.29 25.71
N ASP A 388 -19.83 8.38 25.61
CA ASP A 388 -19.31 9.75 25.65
C ASP A 388 -19.66 10.43 27.00
N ASP A 389 -19.36 11.73 27.13
CA ASP A 389 -19.64 12.50 28.34
C ASP A 389 -21.13 12.81 28.51
N VAL A 390 -21.94 12.71 27.43
CA VAL A 390 -23.37 12.98 27.43
C VAL A 390 -24.17 11.70 27.73
N THR A 391 -23.72 10.58 27.15
CA THR A 391 -24.32 9.24 27.32
C THR A 391 -23.28 8.25 27.83
N PRO A 392 -22.87 8.34 29.11
CA PRO A 392 -21.84 7.47 29.66
C PRO A 392 -22.30 6.01 29.69
N ASN A 393 -21.44 5.12 29.21
CA ASN A 393 -21.64 3.68 29.25
C ASN A 393 -20.46 3.03 29.97
N ILE A 394 -20.61 2.91 31.32
CA ILE A 394 -19.53 2.38 32.14
C ILE A 394 -19.47 0.85 32.03
N ARG A 395 -18.28 0.36 31.71
CA ARG A 395 -17.94 -1.07 31.67
C ARG A 395 -16.87 -1.37 32.70
N SER A 396 -17.22 -2.17 33.72
CA SER A 396 -16.30 -2.64 34.75
C SER A 396 -15.88 -4.08 34.49
N ARG A 397 -14.60 -4.38 34.66
CA ARG A 397 -14.04 -5.73 34.58
C ARG A 397 -13.27 -6.05 35.85
N LEU A 398 -13.56 -7.18 36.46
CA LEU A 398 -12.76 -7.72 37.55
C LEU A 398 -11.60 -8.51 36.98
N VAL A 399 -10.36 -8.11 37.29
CA VAL A 399 -9.12 -8.66 36.71
C VAL A 399 -8.21 -9.18 37.81
N ALA A 400 -7.73 -10.43 37.65
CA ALA A 400 -6.70 -10.99 38.54
C ALA A 400 -5.33 -10.34 38.30
N ARG A 401 -4.51 -10.23 39.36
CA ARG A 401 -3.16 -9.67 39.29
C ARG A 401 -2.12 -10.77 39.42
N GLN A 402 -2.16 -11.77 38.53
CA GLN A 402 -1.22 -12.88 38.56
C GLN A 402 0.05 -12.54 37.76
N ILE A 403 1.10 -12.17 38.47
CA ILE A 403 2.40 -11.81 37.89
C ILE A 403 3.30 -13.04 37.80
N ARG A 404 4.05 -13.18 36.70
CA ARG A 404 5.06 -14.23 36.52
C ARG A 404 6.11 -14.16 37.62
N GLN A 405 6.43 -15.30 38.23
CA GLN A 405 7.54 -15.41 39.17
C GLN A 405 8.79 -15.98 38.50
N ALA A 406 9.96 -15.72 39.08
CA ALA A 406 11.20 -16.27 38.59
C ALA A 406 11.14 -17.82 38.65
N GLY A 407 11.54 -18.49 37.57
CA GLY A 407 11.49 -19.95 37.42
C GLY A 407 10.16 -20.52 36.89
N GLU A 408 9.15 -19.72 36.70
CA GLU A 408 7.92 -20.18 36.04
C GLU A 408 8.04 -20.17 34.52
N GLU A 409 7.46 -21.20 33.87
CA GLU A 409 7.44 -21.27 32.40
C GLU A 409 6.72 -20.06 31.78
N ALA A 410 7.19 -19.63 30.60
CA ALA A 410 6.48 -18.64 29.82
C ALA A 410 5.24 -19.28 29.21
N ILE A 411 4.06 -18.77 29.52
CA ILE A 411 2.81 -19.14 28.87
C ILE A 411 2.65 -18.20 27.68
N PHE A 412 2.45 -18.74 26.51
CA PHE A 412 2.29 -17.99 25.26
C PHE A 412 0.96 -18.35 24.63
N ALA A 413 0.05 -17.39 24.55
CA ALA A 413 -1.14 -17.51 23.73
C ALA A 413 -0.83 -16.91 22.37
N PRO A 414 -0.84 -17.67 21.28
CA PRO A 414 -0.57 -17.18 19.95
C PRO A 414 -1.64 -16.19 19.52
N THR A 415 -1.20 -15.20 18.74
CA THR A 415 -2.07 -14.26 18.04
C THR A 415 -1.81 -14.41 16.54
N PRO A 416 -2.82 -14.23 15.69
CA PRO A 416 -2.61 -14.30 14.26
C PRO A 416 -1.70 -13.15 13.82
N PRO A 417 -0.83 -13.35 12.82
CA PRO A 417 -0.05 -12.26 12.25
C PRO A 417 -0.99 -11.20 11.63
N LEU A 418 -0.57 -9.95 11.61
CA LEU A 418 -1.36 -8.83 11.07
C LEU A 418 -1.75 -9.08 9.60
N GLU A 419 -0.88 -9.75 8.86
CA GLU A 419 -1.10 -10.17 7.48
C GLU A 419 -2.34 -11.06 7.29
N SER A 420 -2.76 -11.79 8.32
CA SER A 420 -3.94 -12.67 8.24
C SER A 420 -5.21 -11.89 7.96
N LEU A 421 -5.40 -10.70 8.56
CA LEU A 421 -6.55 -9.84 8.29
C LEU A 421 -6.53 -9.33 6.85
N ARG A 422 -5.38 -8.84 6.37
CA ARG A 422 -5.24 -8.39 4.98
C ARG A 422 -5.41 -9.54 3.98
N THR A 423 -4.98 -10.75 4.36
CA THR A 423 -5.21 -11.96 3.56
C THR A 423 -6.70 -12.27 3.47
N ILE A 424 -7.46 -12.22 4.57
CA ILE A 424 -8.91 -12.39 4.57
C ILE A 424 -9.60 -11.39 3.63
N ILE A 425 -9.21 -10.10 3.69
CA ILE A 425 -9.75 -9.05 2.81
C ILE A 425 -9.39 -9.36 1.35
N SER A 426 -8.16 -9.76 1.09
CA SER A 426 -7.72 -10.16 -0.25
C SER A 426 -8.49 -11.38 -0.76
N LEU A 427 -8.72 -12.38 0.09
CA LEU A 427 -9.49 -13.57 -0.26
C LEU A 427 -10.97 -13.26 -0.56
N ALA A 428 -11.51 -12.21 0.05
CA ALA A 428 -12.88 -11.77 -0.21
C ALA A 428 -13.08 -11.20 -1.62
N SER A 429 -12.02 -10.67 -2.26
CA SER A 429 -12.06 -10.01 -3.57
C SER A 429 -11.13 -10.65 -4.61
N THR A 430 -10.57 -11.84 -4.34
CA THR A 430 -9.65 -12.51 -5.29
C THR A 430 -10.17 -13.89 -5.67
N ASP A 431 -10.33 -14.14 -6.98
CA ASP A 431 -10.39 -15.49 -7.54
C ASP A 431 -8.96 -16.05 -7.60
N LEU A 432 -8.64 -16.93 -6.67
CA LEU A 432 -7.34 -17.61 -6.62
C LEU A 432 -7.38 -18.91 -7.40
N GLU A 433 -6.40 -19.11 -8.26
CA GLU A 433 -6.23 -20.37 -8.98
C GLU A 433 -6.06 -21.52 -7.99
N GLY A 434 -6.93 -22.56 -8.10
CA GLY A 434 -6.96 -23.71 -7.19
C GLY A 434 -7.91 -23.58 -5.99
N ARG A 435 -8.57 -22.44 -5.76
CA ARG A 435 -9.66 -22.32 -4.80
C ARG A 435 -10.93 -22.98 -5.37
N ALA A 436 -11.72 -23.63 -4.51
CA ALA A 436 -12.94 -24.32 -4.95
C ALA A 436 -13.89 -23.43 -5.75
N ALA A 437 -14.57 -24.01 -6.74
CA ALA A 437 -15.31 -23.30 -7.81
C ALA A 437 -16.43 -22.33 -7.39
N HIS A 438 -16.83 -22.33 -6.13
CA HIS A 438 -17.93 -21.49 -5.65
C HIS A 438 -17.54 -20.01 -5.34
N ILE A 439 -16.30 -19.63 -5.59
CA ILE A 439 -15.85 -18.23 -5.42
C ILE A 439 -15.40 -17.62 -6.76
N ARG A 440 -15.85 -18.21 -7.88
CA ARG A 440 -15.33 -17.89 -9.22
C ARG A 440 -15.80 -16.60 -9.84
N ASP A 441 -16.90 -16.03 -9.38
CA ASP A 441 -17.37 -14.75 -9.90
C ASP A 441 -17.77 -13.80 -8.77
N PRO A 442 -17.00 -12.75 -8.53
CA PRO A 442 -17.37 -11.73 -7.55
C PRO A 442 -18.66 -10.99 -7.89
N ARG A 443 -19.19 -11.15 -9.11
CA ARG A 443 -20.47 -10.57 -9.58
C ARG A 443 -21.64 -11.54 -9.47
N SER A 444 -21.40 -12.80 -9.12
CA SER A 444 -22.46 -13.81 -8.96
C SER A 444 -23.30 -13.56 -7.71
N GLU A 445 -24.50 -14.14 -7.65
CA GLU A 445 -25.38 -14.08 -6.46
C GLU A 445 -24.77 -14.75 -5.21
N ARG A 446 -23.67 -15.51 -5.35
CA ARG A 446 -22.91 -16.19 -4.29
C ARG A 446 -21.72 -15.39 -3.80
N ARG A 447 -21.88 -14.10 -3.58
CA ARG A 447 -20.78 -13.19 -3.22
C ARG A 447 -20.15 -13.53 -1.88
N THR A 448 -18.84 -13.55 -1.86
CA THR A 448 -18.04 -13.69 -0.64
C THR A 448 -18.21 -12.46 0.24
N GLN A 449 -18.47 -12.68 1.52
CA GLN A 449 -18.61 -11.64 2.54
C GLN A 449 -17.55 -11.78 3.61
N ILE A 450 -17.30 -10.73 4.37
CA ILE A 450 -16.46 -10.75 5.57
C ILE A 450 -17.39 -10.59 6.78
N SER A 451 -17.30 -11.53 7.75
CA SER A 451 -18.00 -11.49 9.01
C SER A 451 -17.05 -11.15 10.15
N ALA A 452 -17.44 -10.24 11.03
CA ALA A 452 -16.73 -9.92 12.26
C ALA A 452 -17.62 -10.24 13.45
N ILE A 453 -17.14 -11.12 14.35
CA ILE A 453 -17.86 -11.61 15.53
C ILE A 453 -16.96 -11.46 16.75
N ASP A 454 -17.45 -10.84 17.81
CA ASP A 454 -16.81 -10.73 19.13
C ASP A 454 -17.50 -11.71 20.09
N ILE A 455 -16.73 -12.56 20.76
CA ILE A 455 -17.24 -13.47 21.79
C ILE A 455 -17.26 -12.72 23.13
N SER A 456 -18.47 -12.50 23.63
CA SER A 456 -18.65 -11.82 24.90
C SER A 456 -18.01 -12.59 26.07
N ARG A 457 -17.11 -11.90 26.81
CA ARG A 457 -16.44 -12.47 28.01
C ARG A 457 -15.78 -13.83 27.72
N ALA A 458 -15.04 -13.94 26.67
CA ALA A 458 -14.46 -15.15 26.09
C ALA A 458 -13.84 -16.11 27.13
N TYR A 459 -13.01 -15.62 28.05
CA TYR A 459 -12.32 -16.46 29.04
C TYR A 459 -13.25 -17.23 29.97
N PHE A 460 -14.43 -16.72 30.29
CA PHE A 460 -15.39 -17.40 31.15
C PHE A 460 -16.12 -18.57 30.46
N ASN A 461 -15.91 -18.78 29.18
CA ASN A 461 -16.38 -19.93 28.45
C ASN A 461 -15.41 -21.11 28.53
N ALA A 462 -14.15 -20.89 28.92
CA ALA A 462 -13.16 -21.94 29.10
C ALA A 462 -13.11 -22.40 30.55
N SER A 463 -13.42 -23.68 30.78
CA SER A 463 -13.36 -24.33 32.12
C SER A 463 -11.91 -24.61 32.49
N MET A 464 -11.59 -24.52 33.79
CA MET A 464 -10.31 -24.99 34.29
C MET A 464 -10.21 -26.50 34.08
N GLY A 465 -9.11 -26.99 33.51
CA GLY A 465 -8.84 -28.38 33.26
C GLY A 465 -8.49 -29.14 34.55
N GLU A 466 -8.67 -30.46 34.55
CA GLU A 466 -8.29 -31.30 35.71
C GLU A 466 -6.81 -31.22 36.05
N ASN A 467 -5.95 -30.96 35.04
CA ASN A 467 -4.52 -30.82 35.20
C ASN A 467 -4.07 -29.38 35.52
N ASP A 468 -4.99 -28.41 35.52
CA ASP A 468 -4.67 -27.04 35.82
C ASP A 468 -4.36 -26.87 37.31
N LYS A 469 -3.34 -26.03 37.62
CA LYS A 469 -3.04 -25.71 39.01
C LYS A 469 -4.20 -24.94 39.62
N PRO A 470 -4.73 -25.39 40.78
CA PRO A 470 -5.82 -24.70 41.49
C PRO A 470 -5.46 -23.21 41.68
N THR A 471 -6.29 -22.35 41.13
CA THR A 471 -6.07 -20.90 41.18
C THR A 471 -7.12 -20.25 42.07
N TYR A 472 -6.67 -19.65 43.17
CA TYR A 472 -7.55 -18.93 44.10
C TYR A 472 -7.38 -17.42 43.92
N VAL A 473 -8.48 -16.66 43.87
CA VAL A 473 -8.50 -15.19 43.72
C VAL A 473 -9.21 -14.55 44.91
N MET A 474 -8.74 -13.40 45.33
CA MET A 474 -9.42 -12.64 46.40
C MET A 474 -10.78 -12.16 45.85
N LEU A 475 -11.81 -12.20 46.72
CA LEU A 475 -13.09 -11.56 46.41
C LEU A 475 -12.90 -10.03 46.49
N PRO A 476 -13.50 -9.23 45.60
CA PRO A 476 -13.37 -7.76 45.66
C PRO A 476 -14.16 -7.20 46.88
N PRO A 477 -13.84 -5.98 47.36
CA PRO A 477 -14.50 -5.36 48.50
C PRO A 477 -16.02 -5.24 48.37
N GLU A 478 -16.56 -5.13 47.18
CA GLU A 478 -17.98 -5.05 46.85
C GLU A 478 -18.73 -6.38 47.06
N HIS A 479 -17.98 -7.50 47.16
CA HIS A 479 -18.57 -8.80 47.31
C HIS A 479 -18.95 -9.04 48.80
N PRO A 480 -20.20 -9.52 49.10
CA PRO A 480 -20.67 -9.69 50.49
C PRO A 480 -19.78 -10.57 51.38
N ASP A 481 -19.10 -11.55 50.77
CA ASP A 481 -18.27 -12.50 51.55
C ASP A 481 -16.79 -12.05 51.63
N HIS A 482 -16.43 -10.86 51.13
CA HIS A 482 -15.07 -10.34 51.23
C HIS A 482 -14.62 -10.24 52.70
N ALA A 483 -15.45 -9.63 53.55
CA ALA A 483 -15.15 -9.44 54.97
C ALA A 483 -15.13 -10.74 55.78
N ARG A 484 -15.63 -11.86 55.21
CA ARG A 484 -15.72 -13.15 55.89
C ARG A 484 -14.46 -14.02 55.71
N GLY A 485 -13.40 -13.49 55.16
CA GLY A 485 -12.17 -14.23 54.90
C GLY A 485 -12.29 -15.30 53.79
N CYS A 486 -13.24 -15.12 52.89
CA CYS A 486 -13.47 -15.99 51.75
C CYS A 486 -12.65 -15.56 50.54
N CYS A 487 -12.31 -16.53 49.68
CA CYS A 487 -11.74 -16.35 48.34
C CYS A 487 -12.48 -17.21 47.32
N GLY A 488 -12.27 -16.96 46.05
CA GLY A 488 -12.85 -17.75 44.96
C GLY A 488 -11.85 -18.77 44.43
N LEU A 489 -12.12 -20.07 44.43
CA LEU A 489 -11.44 -21.05 43.62
C LEU A 489 -11.98 -20.99 42.21
N LEU A 490 -11.15 -20.68 41.21
CA LEU A 490 -11.58 -20.55 39.83
C LEU A 490 -11.99 -21.92 39.26
N MET A 491 -13.18 -21.99 38.71
CA MET A 491 -13.73 -23.11 37.94
C MET A 491 -13.61 -22.81 36.43
N LYS A 492 -13.48 -21.53 36.08
CA LYS A 492 -13.28 -21.03 34.72
C LYS A 492 -12.11 -20.07 34.67
N HIS A 493 -11.55 -19.90 33.51
CA HIS A 493 -10.47 -18.93 33.30
C HIS A 493 -10.99 -17.50 33.52
N MET A 494 -10.15 -16.65 34.08
CA MET A 494 -10.49 -15.27 34.43
C MET A 494 -9.45 -14.30 33.83
N TYR A 495 -9.91 -13.11 33.44
CA TYR A 495 -9.03 -12.03 32.99
C TYR A 495 -7.92 -11.76 33.99
N GLY A 496 -6.66 -11.64 33.48
CA GLY A 496 -5.49 -11.37 34.31
C GLY A 496 -4.88 -12.57 35.02
N THR A 497 -5.42 -13.78 34.83
CA THR A 497 -4.72 -15.01 35.15
C THR A 497 -3.81 -15.42 34.00
N ARG A 498 -2.66 -16.04 34.30
CA ARG A 498 -1.63 -16.37 33.28
C ARG A 498 -2.13 -17.38 32.24
N ALA A 499 -2.91 -18.36 32.66
CA ALA A 499 -3.41 -19.44 31.79
C ALA A 499 -4.69 -19.06 31.01
N ALA A 500 -5.28 -17.88 31.25
CA ALA A 500 -6.60 -17.55 30.69
C ALA A 500 -6.62 -17.54 29.16
N ALA A 501 -5.61 -16.96 28.54
CA ALA A 501 -5.55 -16.84 27.09
C ALA A 501 -5.31 -18.19 26.40
N ASP A 502 -4.47 -19.05 27.00
CA ASP A 502 -4.21 -20.40 26.52
C ASP A 502 -5.44 -21.30 26.68
N GLY A 503 -6.09 -21.25 27.87
CA GLY A 503 -7.32 -22.00 28.11
C GLY A 503 -8.44 -21.61 27.15
N TRP A 504 -8.62 -20.33 26.88
CA TRP A 504 -9.60 -19.88 25.88
C TRP A 504 -9.23 -20.34 24.47
N GLN A 505 -7.95 -20.30 24.11
CA GLN A 505 -7.49 -20.80 22.82
C GLN A 505 -7.79 -22.28 22.63
N GLN A 506 -7.53 -23.10 23.64
CA GLN A 506 -7.86 -24.52 23.58
C GLN A 506 -9.36 -24.75 23.45
N GLU A 507 -10.15 -24.00 24.19
CA GLU A 507 -11.62 -24.09 24.17
C GLU A 507 -12.20 -23.83 22.79
N TYR A 508 -11.89 -22.67 22.17
CA TYR A 508 -12.41 -22.37 20.85
C TYR A 508 -11.80 -23.24 19.76
N SER A 509 -10.53 -23.64 19.88
CA SER A 509 -9.88 -24.51 18.91
C SER A 509 -10.54 -25.90 18.88
N ASN A 510 -10.86 -26.45 20.05
CA ASN A 510 -11.56 -27.73 20.16
C ASN A 510 -12.97 -27.60 19.57
N PHE A 511 -13.67 -26.50 19.84
CA PHE A 511 -14.99 -26.27 19.26
C PHE A 511 -14.93 -26.14 17.74
N MET A 512 -14.02 -25.34 17.20
CA MET A 512 -13.85 -25.17 15.75
C MET A 512 -13.55 -26.50 15.05
N LYS A 513 -12.65 -27.30 15.63
CA LYS A 513 -12.37 -28.68 15.12
C LYS A 513 -13.60 -29.56 15.14
N LYS A 514 -14.39 -29.53 16.22
CA LYS A 514 -15.61 -30.32 16.36
C LYS A 514 -16.66 -30.03 15.29
N ILE A 515 -16.74 -28.77 14.85
CA ILE A 515 -17.67 -28.33 13.79
C ILE A 515 -17.04 -28.43 12.36
N GLY A 516 -15.86 -29.06 12.22
CA GLY A 516 -15.27 -29.41 10.93
C GLY A 516 -14.19 -28.46 10.40
N PHE A 517 -13.73 -27.49 11.20
CA PHE A 517 -12.58 -26.67 10.80
C PHE A 517 -11.26 -27.41 11.01
N VAL A 518 -10.32 -27.13 10.13
CA VAL A 518 -8.92 -27.53 10.24
C VAL A 518 -8.15 -26.34 10.82
N GLN A 519 -7.40 -26.57 11.89
CA GLN A 519 -6.55 -25.58 12.52
C GLN A 519 -5.23 -25.46 11.76
N GLY A 520 -4.75 -24.23 11.54
CA GLY A 520 -3.48 -23.95 10.92
C GLY A 520 -2.29 -24.49 11.71
N VAL A 521 -1.26 -24.88 10.99
CA VAL A 521 0.01 -25.40 11.55
C VAL A 521 1.00 -24.27 11.79
N ALA A 522 1.11 -23.34 10.83
CA ALA A 522 1.99 -22.18 10.92
C ALA A 522 1.43 -21.12 11.90
N SER A 523 0.11 -20.97 11.93
CA SER A 523 -0.59 -20.10 12.87
C SER A 523 -1.80 -20.82 13.46
N PRO A 524 -1.75 -21.24 14.73
CA PRO A 524 -2.86 -21.97 15.37
C PRO A 524 -4.11 -21.11 15.60
N CYS A 525 -4.08 -19.83 15.24
CA CYS A 525 -5.22 -18.90 15.25
C CYS A 525 -5.93 -18.79 13.89
N ILE A 526 -5.46 -19.51 12.87
CA ILE A 526 -6.07 -19.57 11.55
C ILE A 526 -6.82 -20.90 11.41
N PHE A 527 -8.00 -20.84 10.85
CA PHE A 527 -8.88 -21.99 10.66
C PHE A 527 -9.47 -21.97 9.25
N THR A 528 -9.57 -23.13 8.63
CA THR A 528 -10.30 -23.29 7.37
C THR A 528 -11.30 -24.41 7.47
N HIS A 529 -12.48 -24.23 6.85
CA HIS A 529 -13.47 -25.31 6.70
C HIS A 529 -13.49 -25.77 5.24
N PRO A 530 -12.81 -26.88 4.90
CA PRO A 530 -12.62 -27.28 3.49
C PRO A 530 -13.93 -27.51 2.73
N ALA A 531 -14.91 -28.16 3.37
CA ALA A 531 -16.18 -28.46 2.71
C ALA A 531 -17.10 -27.25 2.52
N ARG A 532 -16.95 -26.19 3.34
CA ARG A 532 -17.77 -24.98 3.29
C ARG A 532 -17.05 -23.77 2.69
N GLY A 533 -15.77 -23.88 2.43
CA GLY A 533 -14.96 -22.79 1.87
C GLY A 533 -14.84 -21.57 2.80
N ILE A 534 -14.96 -21.75 4.12
CA ILE A 534 -14.81 -20.68 5.10
C ILE A 534 -13.34 -20.60 5.51
N ALA A 535 -12.77 -19.41 5.49
CA ALA A 535 -11.49 -19.10 6.12
C ALA A 535 -11.71 -18.15 7.28
N CYS A 536 -11.09 -18.42 8.42
CA CYS A 536 -11.29 -17.67 9.67
C CYS A 536 -9.94 -17.39 10.34
N SER A 537 -9.78 -16.18 10.86
CA SER A 537 -8.68 -15.76 11.73
C SER A 537 -9.25 -15.33 13.07
N VAL A 538 -8.71 -15.86 14.16
CA VAL A 538 -9.15 -15.59 15.52
C VAL A 538 -8.11 -14.79 16.28
N HIS A 539 -8.45 -13.59 16.71
CA HIS A 539 -7.60 -12.73 17.52
C HIS A 539 -8.21 -12.49 18.90
N GLY A 540 -7.81 -13.31 19.87
CA GLY A 540 -8.43 -13.27 21.20
C GLY A 540 -9.91 -13.69 21.16
N ASP A 541 -10.80 -12.74 21.36
CA ASP A 541 -12.26 -12.88 21.31
C ASP A 541 -12.86 -12.51 19.94
N ASP A 542 -12.08 -11.91 19.05
CA ASP A 542 -12.50 -11.47 17.70
C ASP A 542 -12.32 -12.57 16.66
N PHE A 543 -13.41 -12.99 16.02
CA PHE A 543 -13.44 -13.92 14.90
C PHE A 543 -13.70 -13.15 13.62
N THR A 544 -12.73 -13.13 12.71
CA THR A 544 -12.87 -12.54 11.38
C THR A 544 -12.88 -13.65 10.35
N SER A 545 -13.99 -13.79 9.64
CA SER A 545 -14.21 -14.89 8.70
C SER A 545 -14.58 -14.39 7.31
N VAL A 546 -14.16 -15.13 6.28
CA VAL A 546 -14.52 -14.90 4.88
C VAL A 546 -15.13 -16.17 4.30
N GLY A 547 -16.24 -16.01 3.58
CA GLY A 547 -16.96 -17.11 2.96
C GLY A 547 -18.23 -16.64 2.26
N GLU A 548 -18.99 -17.56 1.67
CA GLU A 548 -20.32 -17.27 1.14
C GLU A 548 -21.31 -16.94 2.26
N LYS A 549 -22.29 -16.10 1.98
CA LYS A 549 -23.32 -15.67 2.95
C LYS A 549 -23.91 -16.85 3.74
N ARG A 550 -24.40 -17.85 3.04
CA ARG A 550 -25.03 -19.04 3.64
C ARG A 550 -24.10 -19.79 4.59
N GLU A 551 -22.83 -19.90 4.25
CA GLU A 551 -21.85 -20.63 5.06
C GLU A 551 -21.42 -19.80 6.28
N LEU A 552 -21.37 -18.49 6.15
CA LEU A 552 -21.15 -17.60 7.28
C LEU A 552 -22.36 -17.56 8.23
N ASP A 553 -23.61 -17.61 7.71
CA ASP A 553 -24.83 -17.75 8.51
C ASP A 553 -24.78 -19.05 9.34
N TRP A 554 -24.35 -20.17 8.74
CA TRP A 554 -24.14 -21.43 9.43
C TRP A 554 -23.07 -21.30 10.53
N LEU A 555 -21.92 -20.65 10.26
CA LEU A 555 -20.87 -20.47 11.26
C LEU A 555 -21.37 -19.65 12.45
N GLU A 556 -22.10 -18.56 12.20
CA GLU A 556 -22.71 -17.74 13.25
C GLU A 556 -23.66 -18.56 14.13
N GLN A 557 -24.54 -19.37 13.53
CA GLN A 557 -25.43 -20.27 14.26
C GLN A 557 -24.66 -21.27 15.13
N GLN A 558 -23.57 -21.86 14.62
CA GLN A 558 -22.74 -22.78 15.41
C GLN A 558 -22.12 -22.06 16.61
N LEU A 559 -21.56 -20.86 16.40
CA LEU A 559 -20.96 -20.07 17.48
C LEU A 559 -22.03 -19.63 18.50
N GLU A 560 -23.23 -19.17 18.07
CA GLU A 560 -24.35 -18.81 18.93
C GLU A 560 -24.87 -19.97 19.78
N SER A 561 -24.79 -21.19 19.26
CA SER A 561 -25.21 -22.39 20.01
C SER A 561 -24.37 -22.65 21.27
N LYS A 562 -23.18 -22.06 21.35
CA LYS A 562 -22.21 -22.29 22.43
C LYS A 562 -21.82 -21.05 23.20
N TYR A 563 -21.70 -19.91 22.53
CA TYR A 563 -21.18 -18.67 23.07
C TYR A 563 -22.19 -17.54 22.97
N GLU A 564 -22.07 -16.58 23.87
CA GLU A 564 -22.78 -15.31 23.76
C GLU A 564 -22.04 -14.41 22.79
N LEU A 565 -22.65 -14.12 21.63
CA LEU A 565 -22.01 -13.36 20.55
C LEU A 565 -22.40 -11.87 20.60
N ARG A 566 -21.44 -11.03 20.26
CA ARG A 566 -21.66 -9.68 19.79
C ARG A 566 -21.32 -9.64 18.30
N LYS A 567 -22.35 -9.55 17.44
CA LYS A 567 -22.15 -9.46 16.00
C LYS A 567 -21.65 -8.07 15.66
N GLY A 568 -20.41 -7.97 15.19
CA GLY A 568 -19.81 -6.73 14.73
C GLY A 568 -20.37 -6.27 13.39
N GLY A 569 -20.98 -7.20 12.66
CA GLY A 569 -21.62 -7.00 11.36
C GLY A 569 -21.01 -7.88 10.27
N ARG A 570 -21.64 -7.79 9.09
CA ARG A 570 -21.23 -8.50 7.89
C ARG A 570 -21.00 -7.49 6.78
N LEU A 571 -19.80 -7.49 6.21
CA LEU A 571 -19.41 -6.59 5.15
C LEU A 571 -19.65 -7.26 3.79
N GLY A 572 -20.44 -6.65 2.94
CA GLY A 572 -20.79 -7.24 1.66
C GLY A 572 -21.70 -6.40 0.78
N PRO A 573 -22.15 -6.97 -0.35
CA PRO A 573 -22.90 -6.25 -1.39
C PRO A 573 -24.40 -6.09 -1.10
N GLY A 574 -24.98 -6.90 -0.20
CA GLY A 574 -26.41 -6.87 0.09
C GLY A 574 -26.88 -5.53 0.67
N LEU A 575 -28.17 -5.23 0.53
CA LEU A 575 -28.75 -4.01 1.11
C LEU A 575 -28.68 -4.03 2.64
N GLU A 576 -28.83 -5.20 3.25
CA GLU A 576 -28.74 -5.44 4.70
C GLU A 576 -27.29 -5.53 5.20
N ASP A 577 -26.31 -5.67 4.31
CA ASP A 577 -24.92 -5.80 4.67
C ASP A 577 -24.34 -4.43 5.08
N ALA A 578 -23.49 -4.43 6.11
CA ALA A 578 -22.68 -3.27 6.45
C ALA A 578 -21.77 -2.88 5.28
N LYS A 579 -21.53 -1.59 5.10
CA LYS A 579 -20.58 -1.07 4.11
C LYS A 579 -19.25 -0.68 4.73
N GLU A 580 -19.22 -0.59 6.04
CA GLU A 580 -18.01 -0.31 6.82
C GLU A 580 -18.04 -1.12 8.12
N LEU A 581 -16.90 -1.69 8.50
CA LEU A 581 -16.66 -2.36 9.77
C LEU A 581 -15.31 -1.92 10.34
N THR A 582 -15.23 -1.90 11.66
CA THR A 582 -13.95 -1.74 12.36
C THR A 582 -13.53 -3.09 12.94
N VAL A 583 -12.38 -3.60 12.49
CA VAL A 583 -11.79 -4.86 12.95
C VAL A 583 -10.39 -4.56 13.49
N LEU A 584 -10.11 -4.91 14.74
CA LEU A 584 -8.84 -4.62 15.40
C LEU A 584 -8.39 -3.16 15.25
N ASN A 585 -9.32 -2.22 15.40
CA ASN A 585 -9.16 -0.78 15.20
C ASN A 585 -8.82 -0.34 13.76
N ARG A 586 -8.89 -1.22 12.75
CA ARG A 586 -8.75 -0.90 11.34
C ARG A 586 -10.11 -0.78 10.70
N VAL A 587 -10.25 0.17 9.81
CA VAL A 587 -11.51 0.38 9.09
C VAL A 587 -11.47 -0.39 7.78
N ILE A 588 -12.46 -1.24 7.57
CA ILE A 588 -12.62 -2.02 6.34
C ILE A 588 -13.93 -1.59 5.71
N ARG A 589 -13.92 -1.29 4.40
CA ARG A 589 -15.10 -0.86 3.64
C ARG A 589 -15.35 -1.80 2.48
N TYR A 590 -16.61 -2.03 2.21
CA TYR A 590 -17.07 -2.64 0.96
C TYR A 590 -17.36 -1.54 -0.06
N THR A 591 -16.87 -1.69 -1.28
CA THR A 591 -17.18 -0.84 -2.44
C THR A 591 -17.55 -1.70 -3.64
N GLU A 592 -18.16 -1.13 -4.65
CA GLU A 592 -18.44 -1.86 -5.89
C GLU A 592 -17.17 -2.35 -6.61
N ALA A 593 -16.07 -1.65 -6.42
CA ALA A 593 -14.76 -2.03 -6.99
C ALA A 593 -14.03 -3.12 -6.20
N GLY A 594 -14.48 -3.46 -4.97
CA GLY A 594 -13.82 -4.41 -4.08
C GLY A 594 -13.89 -3.96 -2.62
N TYR A 595 -12.80 -4.15 -1.89
CA TYR A 595 -12.70 -3.73 -0.49
C TYR A 595 -11.63 -2.65 -0.31
N GLU A 596 -11.79 -1.86 0.76
CA GLU A 596 -10.80 -0.90 1.23
C GLU A 596 -10.35 -1.26 2.64
N TYR A 597 -9.10 -0.94 2.94
CA TYR A 597 -8.50 -1.12 4.27
C TYR A 597 -7.77 0.15 4.67
N GLU A 598 -7.99 0.61 5.88
CA GLU A 598 -7.40 1.81 6.43
C GLU A 598 -6.89 1.56 7.86
N ALA A 599 -5.72 2.10 8.18
CA ALA A 599 -5.16 2.10 9.53
C ALA A 599 -6.10 2.79 10.53
N ASP A 600 -5.92 2.55 11.83
CA ASP A 600 -6.63 3.29 12.88
C ASP A 600 -6.39 4.81 12.75
N PRO A 601 -7.38 5.60 12.32
CA PRO A 601 -7.21 7.03 12.04
C PRO A 601 -6.82 7.83 13.29
N ARG A 602 -7.29 7.41 14.47
CA ARG A 602 -7.02 8.06 15.75
C ARG A 602 -5.53 8.09 16.10
N GLN A 603 -4.72 7.16 15.58
CA GLN A 603 -3.29 7.12 15.89
C GLN A 603 -2.52 8.25 15.22
N ALA A 604 -2.90 8.62 14.00
CA ALA A 604 -2.33 9.78 13.31
C ALA A 604 -2.70 11.09 14.04
N GLU A 605 -3.99 11.24 14.39
CA GLU A 605 -4.51 12.40 15.13
C GLU A 605 -3.79 12.58 16.48
N LYS A 606 -3.72 11.51 17.28
CA LYS A 606 -3.05 11.53 18.58
C LYS A 606 -1.54 11.76 18.48
N LEU A 607 -0.90 11.35 17.38
CA LEU A 607 0.52 11.65 17.17
C LEU A 607 0.70 13.15 16.89
N ILE A 608 -0.12 13.74 16.03
CA ILE A 608 -0.12 15.17 15.70
C ILE A 608 -0.35 16.00 16.99
N GLU A 609 -1.41 15.66 17.73
CA GLU A 609 -1.77 16.33 18.98
C GLU A 609 -0.63 16.28 20.02
N SER A 610 -0.06 15.07 20.24
CA SER A 610 1.03 14.86 21.23
C SER A 610 2.32 15.58 20.88
N LEU A 611 2.49 15.98 19.61
CA LEU A 611 3.63 16.78 19.13
C LEU A 611 3.36 18.29 19.19
N GLY A 612 2.16 18.71 19.65
CA GLY A 612 1.76 20.12 19.70
C GLY A 612 1.63 20.76 18.32
N LEU A 613 1.24 19.96 17.30
CA LEU A 613 1.06 20.45 15.93
C LEU A 613 -0.42 20.74 15.68
N ASP A 614 -0.69 21.84 15.02
CA ASP A 614 -2.04 22.29 14.63
C ASP A 614 -2.12 22.59 13.13
N SER A 615 -3.29 23.00 12.68
CA SER A 615 -3.56 23.37 11.29
C SER A 615 -2.79 24.60 10.79
N GLY A 616 -2.22 25.43 11.69
CA GLY A 616 -1.37 26.57 11.37
C GLY A 616 0.09 26.19 11.09
N CYS A 617 0.47 24.94 11.40
CA CYS A 617 1.84 24.47 11.16
C CYS A 617 2.06 24.09 9.68
N ASN A 618 3.22 24.47 9.14
CA ASN A 618 3.60 24.09 7.78
C ASN A 618 3.75 22.54 7.67
N GLY A 619 2.99 21.94 6.75
CA GLY A 619 3.11 20.51 6.42
C GLY A 619 4.47 20.14 5.82
N ALA A 620 4.84 18.88 5.87
CA ALA A 620 6.02 18.34 5.21
C ALA A 620 5.64 17.47 4.01
N ALA A 621 6.41 17.52 2.93
CA ALA A 621 6.16 16.74 1.72
C ALA A 621 6.55 15.25 1.89
N THR A 622 7.45 14.92 2.84
CA THR A 622 7.92 13.56 3.11
C THR A 622 7.97 13.31 4.62
N PRO A 623 7.67 12.10 5.09
CA PRO A 623 7.64 11.77 6.52
C PRO A 623 9.03 11.74 7.16
N GLY A 624 10.08 11.57 6.37
CA GLY A 624 11.46 11.55 6.82
C GLY A 624 12.43 12.02 5.75
N ILE A 625 13.63 12.38 6.17
CA ILE A 625 14.78 12.69 5.33
C ILE A 625 15.99 12.00 5.95
N LYS A 626 16.97 11.63 5.13
CA LYS A 626 18.27 11.16 5.63
C LYS A 626 18.98 12.33 6.29
N ALA A 627 19.41 12.15 7.54
CA ALA A 627 20.21 13.16 8.24
C ALA A 627 21.61 13.28 7.59
N LEU A 628 22.13 14.50 7.50
CA LEU A 628 23.49 14.72 7.05
C LEU A 628 24.49 14.29 8.13
N ILE A 629 25.66 13.79 7.72
CA ILE A 629 26.71 13.35 8.64
C ILE A 629 27.07 14.47 9.61
N GLU A 630 27.22 15.68 9.14
CA GLU A 630 27.52 16.86 9.97
C GLU A 630 26.44 17.14 11.04
N GLN A 631 25.18 16.86 10.75
CA GLN A 631 24.09 16.98 11.73
C GLN A 631 24.16 15.89 12.78
N LEU A 632 24.55 14.66 12.40
CA LEU A 632 24.70 13.54 13.33
C LEU A 632 25.93 13.69 14.24
N GLU A 633 27.01 14.31 13.75
CA GLU A 633 28.21 14.59 14.54
C GLU A 633 27.98 15.68 15.61
N LYS A 634 27.08 16.62 15.35
CA LYS A 634 26.69 17.71 16.26
C LYS A 634 25.46 17.40 17.11
N ASP A 635 24.87 16.19 16.94
CA ASP A 635 23.60 15.81 17.56
C ASP A 635 23.74 15.71 19.09
N GLN A 636 22.85 16.38 19.81
CA GLN A 636 22.87 16.42 21.27
C GLN A 636 21.74 15.55 21.85
N PRO A 637 22.01 14.87 23.00
CA PRO A 637 20.97 14.15 23.71
C PRO A 637 19.93 15.14 24.28
N VAL A 638 18.65 14.75 24.23
CA VAL A 638 17.59 15.55 24.86
C VAL A 638 17.54 15.35 26.37
N ALA A 639 16.90 16.25 27.07
CA ALA A 639 16.76 16.18 28.53
C ALA A 639 16.04 14.88 28.96
N GLN A 640 16.48 14.27 30.06
CA GLN A 640 15.95 12.98 30.54
C GLN A 640 14.43 13.00 30.79
N GLY A 641 13.85 14.16 31.15
CA GLY A 641 12.41 14.33 31.32
C GLY A 641 11.61 14.14 30.03
N GLU A 642 12.22 14.35 28.87
CA GLU A 642 11.56 14.21 27.56
C GLU A 642 11.61 12.78 26.98
N HIS A 643 12.46 11.90 27.54
CA HIS A 643 12.66 10.54 27.07
C HIS A 643 11.36 9.72 27.04
N THR A 644 10.53 9.86 28.09
CA THR A 644 9.27 9.10 28.19
C THR A 644 8.26 9.56 27.13
N ALA A 645 8.14 10.87 26.92
CA ALA A 645 7.28 11.42 25.88
C ALA A 645 7.73 10.98 24.49
N PHE A 646 9.02 11.10 24.18
CA PHE A 646 9.59 10.65 22.92
C PHE A 646 9.32 9.16 22.67
N ARG A 647 9.59 8.29 23.67
CA ARG A 647 9.33 6.85 23.54
C ARG A 647 7.87 6.53 23.24
N GLY A 648 6.94 7.20 23.93
CA GLY A 648 5.50 7.04 23.68
C GLY A 648 5.09 7.45 22.27
N GLN A 649 5.60 8.58 21.80
CA GLN A 649 5.34 9.08 20.44
C GLN A 649 6.00 8.20 19.37
N ALA A 650 7.25 7.77 19.57
CA ALA A 650 7.95 6.86 18.66
C ALA A 650 7.27 5.48 18.59
N ALA A 651 6.81 4.95 19.73
CA ALA A 651 6.04 3.70 19.77
C ALA A 651 4.72 3.82 19.00
N ARG A 652 4.02 4.96 19.11
CA ARG A 652 2.80 5.25 18.33
C ARG A 652 3.09 5.35 16.84
N ALA A 653 4.17 6.02 16.45
CA ALA A 653 4.64 6.09 15.06
C ALA A 653 4.96 4.70 14.50
N ASN A 654 5.62 3.85 15.29
CA ASN A 654 5.92 2.46 14.92
C ASN A 654 4.66 1.61 14.76
N TYR A 655 3.69 1.73 15.67
CA TYR A 655 2.40 1.06 15.56
C TYR A 655 1.67 1.45 14.27
N LEU A 656 1.59 2.77 13.99
CA LEU A 656 0.95 3.29 12.79
C LEU A 656 1.66 2.82 11.51
N SER A 657 2.98 2.73 11.51
CA SER A 657 3.79 2.33 10.35
C SER A 657 3.54 0.89 9.88
N ALA A 658 2.99 0.02 10.74
CA ALA A 658 2.61 -1.34 10.36
C ALA A 658 1.52 -1.36 9.28
N ASP A 659 0.66 -0.34 9.27
CA ASP A 659 -0.44 -0.17 8.32
C ASP A 659 -0.20 1.00 7.32
N ARG A 660 0.85 1.78 7.52
CA ARG A 660 1.20 2.98 6.75
C ARG A 660 2.60 2.80 6.15
N VAL A 661 2.64 2.22 4.93
CA VAL A 661 3.91 1.98 4.23
C VAL A 661 4.72 3.26 3.99
N ASP A 662 4.04 4.38 3.80
CA ASP A 662 4.65 5.70 3.64
C ASP A 662 5.43 6.17 4.87
N LEU A 663 5.09 5.67 6.07
CA LEU A 663 5.73 6.03 7.33
C LEU A 663 6.84 5.04 7.74
N GLN A 664 6.92 3.85 7.16
CA GLN A 664 7.77 2.75 7.65
C GLN A 664 9.24 3.15 7.80
N PHE A 665 9.79 3.84 6.80
CA PHE A 665 11.18 4.32 6.88
C PHE A 665 11.40 5.27 8.05
N ALA A 666 10.65 6.33 8.08
CA ALA A 666 10.81 7.37 9.05
C ALA A 666 10.58 6.85 10.47
N ALA A 667 9.54 6.01 10.66
CA ALA A 667 9.26 5.39 11.97
C ALA A 667 10.42 4.51 12.45
N LYS A 668 10.97 3.69 11.55
CA LYS A 668 12.13 2.86 11.87
C LYS A 668 13.35 3.70 12.27
N GLU A 669 13.69 4.75 11.53
CA GLU A 669 14.82 5.60 11.87
C GLU A 669 14.62 6.31 13.23
N ILE A 670 13.40 6.80 13.51
CA ILE A 670 13.03 7.40 14.78
C ILE A 670 13.15 6.39 15.93
N CYS A 671 12.66 5.17 15.76
CA CYS A 671 12.66 4.14 16.80
C CYS A 671 14.07 3.69 17.22
N ARG A 672 15.07 3.86 16.37
CA ARG A 672 16.48 3.58 16.72
C ARG A 672 17.01 4.45 17.85
N PHE A 673 16.36 5.55 18.15
CA PHE A 673 16.74 6.48 19.21
C PHE A 673 15.90 6.34 20.49
N MET A 674 15.03 5.34 20.60
CA MET A 674 14.15 5.18 21.78
C MET A 674 14.93 4.97 23.09
N SER A 675 16.11 4.35 23.05
CA SER A 675 16.97 4.19 24.23
C SER A 675 17.67 5.50 24.63
N SER A 676 18.09 6.29 23.66
CA SER A 676 18.85 7.51 23.84
C SER A 676 18.38 8.56 22.82
N PRO A 677 17.26 9.25 23.09
CA PRO A 677 16.73 10.27 22.21
C PRO A 677 17.67 11.47 22.06
N THR A 678 17.72 12.02 20.84
CA THR A 678 18.54 13.15 20.48
C THR A 678 17.70 14.26 19.83
N GLU A 679 18.22 15.48 19.73
CA GLU A 679 17.54 16.60 19.08
C GLU A 679 17.17 16.27 17.63
N THR A 680 18.09 15.63 16.89
CA THR A 680 17.83 15.17 15.52
C THR A 680 16.67 14.15 15.47
N SER A 681 16.58 13.24 16.43
CA SER A 681 15.50 12.25 16.48
C SER A 681 14.14 12.90 16.80
N VAL A 682 14.12 13.92 17.66
CA VAL A 682 12.92 14.71 17.96
C VAL A 682 12.49 15.53 16.74
N ALA A 683 13.44 16.14 16.02
CA ALA A 683 13.16 16.86 14.78
C ALA A 683 12.60 15.93 13.69
N ALA A 684 13.13 14.71 13.58
CA ALA A 684 12.60 13.69 12.65
C ALA A 684 11.17 13.29 13.01
N LEU A 685 10.87 13.09 14.29
CA LEU A 685 9.52 12.79 14.77
C LEU A 685 8.54 13.95 14.51
N LYS A 686 8.93 15.19 14.76
CA LYS A 686 8.14 16.38 14.42
C LYS A 686 7.92 16.52 12.92
N ARG A 687 8.92 16.17 12.09
CA ARG A 687 8.75 16.14 10.64
C ARG A 687 7.70 15.11 10.20
N MET A 688 7.69 13.92 10.79
CA MET A 688 6.66 12.92 10.54
C MET A 688 5.28 13.44 10.94
N GLY A 689 5.13 14.09 12.09
CA GLY A 689 3.89 14.74 12.49
C GLY A 689 3.43 15.81 11.49
N ARG A 690 4.33 16.64 10.99
CA ARG A 690 4.05 17.64 9.94
C ARG A 690 3.66 17.02 8.60
N TYR A 691 4.21 15.87 8.25
CA TYR A 691 3.76 15.10 7.10
C TYR A 691 2.32 14.61 7.29
N LEU A 692 1.99 14.10 8.46
CA LEU A 692 0.67 13.61 8.79
C LEU A 692 -0.42 14.71 8.79
N LEU A 693 -0.09 15.99 9.00
CA LEU A 693 -1.07 17.09 8.86
C LEU A 693 -1.76 17.08 7.49
N ASN A 694 -1.01 16.79 6.42
CA ASN A 694 -1.52 16.76 5.05
C ASN A 694 -1.85 15.35 4.54
N HIS A 695 -1.41 14.31 5.26
CA HIS A 695 -1.50 12.90 4.85
C HIS A 695 -2.00 12.02 6.01
N GLN A 696 -3.08 12.44 6.67
CA GLN A 696 -3.62 11.70 7.83
C GLN A 696 -4.06 10.29 7.47
N ARG A 697 -4.55 10.10 6.25
CA ARG A 697 -5.12 8.83 5.77
C ARG A 697 -4.28 8.20 4.66
N LEU A 698 -4.23 6.88 4.66
CA LEU A 698 -3.78 6.04 3.56
C LEU A 698 -4.75 4.87 3.46
N VAL A 699 -5.46 4.77 2.35
CA VAL A 699 -6.43 3.71 2.09
C VAL A 699 -5.83 2.73 1.09
N TYR A 700 -5.75 1.46 1.48
CA TYR A 700 -5.42 0.37 0.57
C TYR A 700 -6.68 -0.11 -0.12
N THR A 701 -6.62 -0.28 -1.43
CA THR A 701 -7.72 -0.83 -2.22
C THR A 701 -7.44 -2.28 -2.58
N TYR A 702 -8.44 -3.12 -2.42
CA TYR A 702 -8.45 -4.54 -2.76
C TYR A 702 -9.50 -4.79 -3.84
N PRO A 703 -9.22 -4.38 -5.11
CA PRO A 703 -10.18 -4.52 -6.20
C PRO A 703 -10.42 -6.00 -6.55
N TRP A 704 -11.57 -6.25 -7.16
CA TRP A 704 -11.88 -7.55 -7.71
C TRP A 704 -10.81 -7.98 -8.72
N GLN A 705 -10.21 -9.14 -8.50
CA GLN A 705 -9.12 -9.63 -9.35
C GLN A 705 -9.07 -11.14 -9.45
N ARG A 706 -8.28 -11.63 -10.41
CA ARG A 706 -7.81 -13.01 -10.46
C ARG A 706 -6.31 -13.04 -10.22
N ALA A 707 -5.84 -13.93 -9.36
CA ALA A 707 -4.43 -14.07 -9.03
C ALA A 707 -3.99 -15.55 -9.05
N ALA A 708 -2.74 -15.79 -9.45
CA ALA A 708 -2.17 -17.13 -9.56
C ALA A 708 -1.29 -17.52 -8.35
N GLY A 709 -0.92 -16.58 -7.48
CA GLY A 709 -0.03 -16.86 -6.37
C GLY A 709 0.44 -15.61 -5.62
N ILE A 710 1.51 -15.79 -4.89
CA ILE A 710 2.15 -14.76 -4.07
C ILE A 710 3.33 -14.18 -4.84
N ASP A 711 3.35 -12.86 -4.97
CA ASP A 711 4.48 -12.10 -5.51
C ASP A 711 5.18 -11.34 -4.38
N VAL A 712 6.50 -11.51 -4.28
CA VAL A 712 7.32 -10.82 -3.28
C VAL A 712 8.33 -9.96 -4.00
N TYR A 713 8.34 -8.67 -3.68
CA TYR A 713 9.26 -7.70 -4.25
C TYR A 713 10.32 -7.31 -3.23
N SER A 714 11.56 -7.21 -3.66
CA SER A 714 12.69 -6.82 -2.83
C SER A 714 13.52 -5.74 -3.50
N ASP A 715 14.01 -4.81 -2.70
CA ASP A 715 14.91 -3.74 -3.10
C ASP A 715 15.81 -3.36 -1.91
N THR A 716 17.00 -2.83 -2.17
CA THR A 716 17.94 -2.53 -1.11
C THR A 716 18.69 -1.21 -1.32
N ASP A 717 18.69 -0.34 -0.32
CA ASP A 717 19.52 0.86 -0.28
C ASP A 717 20.90 0.51 0.27
N TRP A 718 21.86 0.29 -0.62
CA TRP A 718 23.22 -0.07 -0.23
C TRP A 718 23.90 1.03 0.59
N SER A 719 24.42 0.65 1.76
CA SER A 719 25.18 1.55 2.63
C SER A 719 24.44 2.85 3.01
N GLY A 720 23.10 2.83 2.95
CA GLY A 720 22.24 4.03 3.07
C GLY A 720 22.20 4.65 4.46
N CYS A 721 22.60 3.93 5.52
CA CYS A 721 22.69 4.50 6.86
C CYS A 721 23.97 5.35 7.02
N PRO A 722 23.87 6.68 7.16
CA PRO A 722 25.05 7.53 7.24
C PRO A 722 25.91 7.25 8.49
N ARG A 723 25.29 6.81 9.59
CA ARG A 723 25.97 6.54 10.85
C ARG A 723 26.68 5.18 10.92
N THR A 724 26.04 4.13 10.40
CA THR A 724 26.56 2.76 10.55
C THR A 724 27.04 2.14 9.25
N ARG A 725 26.80 2.79 8.12
CA ARG A 725 27.07 2.31 6.77
C ARG A 725 26.39 0.96 6.45
N LYS A 726 25.39 0.57 7.25
CA LYS A 726 24.56 -0.60 6.99
C LYS A 726 23.54 -0.31 5.92
N SER A 727 23.26 -1.30 5.11
CA SER A 727 22.24 -1.26 4.06
C SER A 727 20.85 -1.44 4.65
N THR A 728 19.85 -1.06 3.87
CA THR A 728 18.44 -1.22 4.24
C THR A 728 17.76 -2.11 3.21
N SER A 729 17.09 -3.15 3.67
CA SER A 729 16.23 -3.99 2.82
C SER A 729 14.78 -3.57 2.96
N GLY A 730 14.14 -3.30 1.84
CA GLY A 730 12.73 -3.07 1.70
C GLY A 730 12.05 -4.20 0.94
N GLY A 731 10.74 -4.32 1.09
CA GLY A 731 10.01 -5.28 0.30
C GLY A 731 8.52 -5.35 0.59
N CYS A 732 7.85 -6.18 -0.19
CA CYS A 732 6.42 -6.33 -0.13
C CYS A 732 5.98 -7.72 -0.57
N VAL A 733 4.99 -8.25 0.13
CA VAL A 733 4.24 -9.45 -0.27
C VAL A 733 2.91 -9.01 -0.86
N MET A 734 2.60 -9.51 -2.04
CA MET A 734 1.36 -9.23 -2.76
C MET A 734 0.64 -10.52 -3.18
N ILE A 735 -0.67 -10.42 -3.29
CA ILE A 735 -1.51 -11.38 -4.01
C ILE A 735 -2.13 -10.59 -5.17
N GLY A 736 -1.63 -10.82 -6.39
CA GLY A 736 -2.01 -10.00 -7.54
C GLY A 736 -1.69 -8.51 -7.30
N SER A 737 -2.71 -7.63 -7.31
CA SER A 737 -2.60 -6.20 -7.00
C SER A 737 -2.73 -5.86 -5.51
N HIS A 738 -3.05 -6.84 -4.66
CA HIS A 738 -3.31 -6.64 -3.25
C HIS A 738 -2.04 -6.66 -2.42
N VAL A 739 -1.81 -5.60 -1.66
CA VAL A 739 -0.70 -5.51 -0.70
C VAL A 739 -1.07 -6.25 0.57
N ILE A 740 -0.32 -7.29 0.90
CA ILE A 740 -0.54 -8.08 2.11
C ILE A 740 0.40 -7.65 3.24
N ARG A 741 1.68 -7.52 2.93
CA ARG A 741 2.71 -7.13 3.89
C ARG A 741 3.73 -6.22 3.23
N THR A 742 4.22 -5.25 3.97
CA THR A 742 5.37 -4.43 3.60
C THR A 742 6.38 -4.42 4.73
N TRP A 743 7.64 -4.23 4.41
CA TRP A 743 8.68 -4.05 5.43
C TRP A 743 9.76 -3.12 4.96
N SER A 744 10.48 -2.66 5.95
CA SER A 744 11.64 -1.83 5.79
C SER A 744 12.61 -2.15 6.93
N SER A 745 13.83 -2.69 6.67
CA SER A 745 14.73 -3.19 7.71
C SER A 745 16.22 -2.95 7.45
N THR A 746 16.93 -2.43 8.43
CA THR A 746 18.39 -2.31 8.39
C THR A 746 19.03 -3.70 8.39
N GLN A 747 19.97 -3.93 7.50
CA GLN A 747 20.69 -5.19 7.45
C GLN A 747 21.58 -5.36 8.68
N PRO A 748 21.76 -6.59 9.19
CA PRO A 748 22.55 -6.83 10.41
C PRO A 748 24.04 -6.57 10.21
N SER A 749 24.55 -6.77 8.99
CA SER A 749 25.97 -6.61 8.61
C SER A 749 26.16 -5.40 7.69
N VAL A 750 27.39 -4.91 7.60
CA VAL A 750 27.82 -3.98 6.55
C VAL A 750 28.18 -4.81 5.32
N THR A 751 27.56 -4.50 4.18
CA THR A 751 27.81 -5.16 2.91
C THR A 751 28.91 -4.46 2.12
N LEU A 752 29.73 -5.23 1.42
CA LEU A 752 30.88 -4.72 0.66
C LEU A 752 30.50 -4.21 -0.74
N SER A 753 29.36 -4.65 -1.25
CA SER A 753 28.84 -4.24 -2.55
C SER A 753 27.32 -4.09 -2.56
N SER A 754 26.79 -3.39 -3.56
CA SER A 754 25.35 -3.31 -3.78
C SER A 754 24.73 -4.68 -4.07
N GLY A 755 25.43 -5.52 -4.88
CA GLY A 755 24.98 -6.89 -5.17
C GLY A 755 24.84 -7.77 -3.92
N GLU A 756 25.80 -7.69 -2.99
CA GLU A 756 25.69 -8.38 -1.70
C GLU A 756 24.51 -7.86 -0.89
N ALA A 757 24.31 -6.55 -0.85
CA ALA A 757 23.18 -5.95 -0.16
C ALA A 757 21.83 -6.42 -0.74
N GLU A 758 21.72 -6.46 -2.05
CA GLU A 758 20.54 -6.97 -2.76
C GLU A 758 20.31 -8.45 -2.50
N PHE A 759 21.38 -9.25 -2.43
CA PHE A 759 21.25 -10.67 -2.09
C PHE A 759 20.68 -10.88 -0.67
N TYR A 760 21.12 -10.11 0.32
CA TYR A 760 20.51 -10.12 1.66
C TYR A 760 19.03 -9.71 1.62
N GLY A 761 18.69 -8.71 0.79
CA GLY A 761 17.30 -8.29 0.54
C GLY A 761 16.46 -9.42 -0.03
N LEU A 762 17.01 -10.11 -1.04
CA LEU A 762 16.37 -11.24 -1.71
C LEU A 762 16.11 -12.44 -0.77
N VAL A 763 17.11 -12.80 0.06
CA VAL A 763 16.96 -13.86 1.07
C VAL A 763 15.85 -13.52 2.06
N LYS A 764 15.77 -12.26 2.51
CA LYS A 764 14.69 -11.81 3.39
C LYS A 764 13.31 -11.87 2.71
N ALA A 765 13.24 -11.46 1.46
CA ALA A 765 12.01 -11.52 0.65
C ALA A 765 11.53 -12.95 0.45
N ALA A 766 12.45 -13.87 0.14
CA ALA A 766 12.14 -15.29 0.04
C ALA A 766 11.58 -15.85 1.36
N GLY A 767 12.21 -15.53 2.48
CA GLY A 767 11.71 -15.90 3.81
C GLY A 767 10.32 -15.33 4.12
N ALA A 768 10.05 -14.08 3.75
CA ALA A 768 8.72 -13.46 3.90
C ALA A 768 7.68 -14.14 3.00
N GLY A 769 8.04 -14.48 1.76
CA GLY A 769 7.17 -15.20 0.82
C GLY A 769 6.81 -16.61 1.32
N LEU A 770 7.79 -17.37 1.78
CA LEU A 770 7.58 -18.73 2.33
C LEU A 770 6.74 -18.68 3.62
N GLY A 771 6.97 -17.68 4.49
CA GLY A 771 6.14 -17.45 5.67
C GLY A 771 4.69 -17.16 5.29
N HIS A 772 4.46 -16.35 4.27
CA HIS A 772 3.10 -16.07 3.80
C HIS A 772 2.47 -17.26 3.07
N GLN A 773 3.26 -18.05 2.34
CA GLN A 773 2.80 -19.32 1.75
C GLN A 773 2.30 -20.28 2.83
N SER A 774 2.98 -20.34 3.97
CA SER A 774 2.54 -21.16 5.11
C SER A 774 1.21 -20.66 5.69
N ILE A 775 1.01 -19.33 5.79
CA ILE A 775 -0.28 -18.72 6.17
C ILE A 775 -1.39 -19.09 5.16
N MET A 776 -1.08 -19.05 3.87
CA MET A 776 -2.04 -19.45 2.82
C MET A 776 -2.39 -20.93 2.92
N GLN A 777 -1.44 -21.80 3.25
CA GLN A 777 -1.69 -23.23 3.51
C GLN A 777 -2.61 -23.43 4.70
N ASP A 778 -2.48 -22.63 5.77
CA ASP A 778 -3.38 -22.66 6.92
C ASP A 778 -4.81 -22.22 6.54
N PHE A 779 -4.96 -21.32 5.56
CA PHE A 779 -6.24 -20.99 4.94
C PHE A 779 -6.73 -22.05 3.92
N GLY A 780 -6.02 -23.17 3.78
CA GLY A 780 -6.38 -24.27 2.89
C GLY A 780 -5.99 -24.06 1.42
N LEU A 781 -5.06 -23.15 1.14
CA LEU A 781 -4.69 -22.72 -0.21
C LEU A 781 -3.22 -23.02 -0.51
N LYS A 782 -2.96 -23.77 -1.58
CA LYS A 782 -1.61 -24.02 -2.09
C LYS A 782 -1.29 -22.95 -3.16
N THR A 783 -0.45 -22.02 -2.83
CA THR A 783 -0.08 -20.90 -3.71
C THR A 783 1.40 -20.93 -4.04
N PRO A 784 1.80 -20.77 -5.32
CA PRO A 784 3.20 -20.60 -5.68
C PRO A 784 3.71 -19.22 -5.18
N VAL A 785 5.00 -19.17 -4.84
CA VAL A 785 5.70 -17.93 -4.47
C VAL A 785 6.65 -17.56 -5.58
N ARG A 786 6.63 -16.28 -5.97
CA ARG A 786 7.59 -15.68 -6.91
C ARG A 786 8.27 -14.52 -6.21
N VAL A 787 9.60 -14.50 -6.25
CA VAL A 787 10.38 -13.39 -5.70
C VAL A 787 10.92 -12.55 -6.85
N TRP A 788 10.79 -11.24 -6.75
CA TRP A 788 11.18 -10.27 -7.76
C TRP A 788 12.25 -9.35 -7.21
N THR A 789 13.32 -9.18 -7.96
CA THR A 789 14.39 -8.20 -7.72
C THR A 789 14.76 -7.55 -9.04
N ASP A 790 15.25 -6.33 -9.02
CA ASP A 790 15.79 -5.62 -10.16
C ASP A 790 17.32 -5.76 -10.27
N SER A 791 17.94 -6.41 -9.28
CA SER A 791 19.39 -6.61 -9.21
C SER A 791 19.85 -7.82 -10.01
N SER A 792 20.48 -7.59 -11.14
CA SER A 792 21.14 -8.64 -11.93
C SER A 792 22.28 -9.34 -11.18
N ALA A 793 23.00 -8.59 -10.34
CA ALA A 793 24.06 -9.13 -9.50
C ALA A 793 23.52 -10.12 -8.45
N ALA A 794 22.39 -9.81 -7.80
CA ALA A 794 21.76 -10.71 -6.83
C ALA A 794 21.18 -11.99 -7.48
N ILE A 795 20.80 -11.92 -8.75
CA ILE A 795 20.32 -13.09 -9.50
C ILE A 795 21.50 -13.99 -9.92
N GLY A 796 22.69 -13.40 -10.13
CA GLY A 796 23.90 -14.13 -10.55
C GLY A 796 24.65 -14.83 -9.41
N ILE A 797 24.38 -14.46 -8.15
CA ILE A 797 24.92 -15.11 -6.95
C ILE A 797 24.10 -16.35 -6.59
#